data_afb7c30091dacd102b63bcee8dd61d3f
#
_entry.id   afb7c30091dacd102b63bcee8dd61d3f
#
_cell.length_a   1.000
_cell.length_b   1.000
_cell.length_c   1.000
_cell.angle_alpha   90.00
_cell.angle_beta   90.00
_cell.angle_gamma   90.00
#
_symmetry.space_group_name_H-M   'P 1'
#
loop_
_entity.id
_entity.type
_entity.pdbx_description
1 polymer ?
#
loop_
_entity_poly.entity_id
_entity_poly.type
_entity_poly.pdbx_seq_one_letter_code
_entity_poly.pdbx_strand_id
1 'polypeptide(L)'
;MKLSAIALKNLKRNFSFYFLYLFSVSFVLMIYFCFTSFSMNQIIMEKISSDGRVETMCRTVAVFIMAFVIFYMFYSNSFFMRRRMRELGIYSLLGYRKSTILKLLIFENVMICFGGMMLGILTGSILHKIVIAGIVTLLGISVDQSAIPLIYPAAVKAILSFVIVVLITLTLSNARLLRKSTLLDLVRLEKKTEKPIHPHAITAILGVGFLSAGYGLALDIMRGKQSLWNTIGFSPIAMLTLFCVVAGTILFMYSFLPYVCQKIRKKKSRLYHENTIIVVPKFMHRIRSNAKSLILLILLTAGTLAVFGSTVLSMWYPYQSFRRIIPSAIEYRVTNEQEKEISLQALQKACDEQEYEVYETIIFKVKATSDRLPTEYSISEDKGRIPEFECISRTDYATLLSQQGKKTDIPELSDTDCILIKYYPDHEHSDMGASYRLDFGTGITDVTVKQTSIDNPIGFSNSVGTLILSDNLYQKMRDSTIDRVSVISINGEKMRSNETAYTALKASMPDNIYLASAWQRESTFVRDASSTFLLICFTTIIFLIATGSILYFQNISFVTYDKPDYEIMLKMGYSHTMIKKCVRRQIQIYYVIPYVIGLLHSIFAMICYKSALMDDLLGRNSAVVAPILLAVAIFSIIYVIYYQLTKRSCYIIALK
;
A
#
# COMPACT_ATOMS: atom_id res chain seq x y z
N MET A 1 -3.40 -17.60 -51.88
CA MET A 1 -4.21 -16.84 -50.86
C MET A 1 -3.31 -15.85 -50.16
N LYS A 2 -3.75 -14.58 -50.00
CA LYS A 2 -2.96 -13.57 -49.24
C LYS A 2 -2.90 -13.98 -47.76
N LEU A 3 -1.74 -13.89 -47.12
CA LEU A 3 -1.52 -14.26 -45.71
C LEU A 3 -2.51 -13.56 -44.75
N SER A 4 -2.86 -12.31 -45.08
CA SER A 4 -3.87 -11.53 -44.34
C SER A 4 -5.26 -12.16 -44.37
N ALA A 5 -5.66 -12.75 -45.47
CA ALA A 5 -6.95 -13.44 -45.61
C ALA A 5 -6.97 -14.74 -44.76
N ILE A 6 -5.85 -15.46 -44.67
CA ILE A 6 -5.70 -16.63 -43.80
C ILE A 6 -5.82 -16.21 -42.34
N ALA A 7 -5.11 -15.14 -41.92
CA ALA A 7 -5.18 -14.62 -40.59
C ALA A 7 -6.62 -14.22 -40.15
N LEU A 8 -7.34 -13.51 -41.05
CA LEU A 8 -8.72 -13.11 -40.80
C LEU A 8 -9.68 -14.31 -40.69
N LYS A 9 -9.48 -15.32 -41.54
CA LYS A 9 -10.29 -16.56 -41.53
C LYS A 9 -10.03 -17.36 -40.24
N ASN A 10 -8.78 -17.41 -39.78
CA ASN A 10 -8.41 -18.05 -38.51
C ASN A 10 -9.09 -17.35 -37.31
N LEU A 11 -9.05 -16.00 -37.27
CA LEU A 11 -9.73 -15.21 -36.28
C LEU A 11 -11.24 -15.47 -36.21
N LYS A 12 -11.91 -15.50 -37.37
CA LYS A 12 -13.35 -15.78 -37.44
C LYS A 12 -13.69 -17.20 -37.00
N ARG A 13 -12.94 -18.22 -37.48
CA ARG A 13 -13.25 -19.63 -37.22
C ARG A 13 -13.01 -20.03 -35.77
N ASN A 14 -12.00 -19.46 -35.12
CA ASN A 14 -11.64 -19.76 -33.74
C ASN A 14 -11.95 -18.57 -32.80
N PHE A 15 -13.04 -17.83 -33.07
CA PHE A 15 -13.36 -16.57 -32.38
C PHE A 15 -13.32 -16.66 -30.85
N SER A 16 -13.90 -17.68 -30.23
CA SER A 16 -13.91 -17.84 -28.75
C SER A 16 -12.51 -17.87 -28.13
N PHE A 17 -11.55 -18.43 -28.87
CA PHE A 17 -10.18 -18.53 -28.42
C PHE A 17 -9.41 -17.21 -28.57
N TYR A 18 -9.55 -16.57 -29.73
CA TYR A 18 -8.95 -15.27 -30.00
C TYR A 18 -9.59 -14.17 -29.16
N PHE A 19 -10.88 -14.28 -28.83
CA PHE A 19 -11.60 -13.35 -27.98
C PHE A 19 -11.00 -13.29 -26.58
N LEU A 20 -10.65 -14.43 -25.99
CA LEU A 20 -9.97 -14.45 -24.68
C LEU A 20 -8.63 -13.72 -24.71
N TYR A 21 -7.85 -13.91 -25.79
CA TYR A 21 -6.58 -13.23 -25.95
C TYR A 21 -6.77 -11.73 -26.23
N LEU A 22 -7.68 -11.37 -27.12
CA LEU A 22 -8.04 -9.99 -27.42
C LEU A 22 -8.50 -9.26 -26.15
N PHE A 23 -9.39 -9.87 -25.37
CA PHE A 23 -9.88 -9.28 -24.13
C PHE A 23 -8.75 -9.08 -23.11
N SER A 24 -7.87 -10.06 -22.96
CA SER A 24 -6.69 -9.97 -22.09
C SER A 24 -5.77 -8.82 -22.49
N VAL A 25 -5.51 -8.65 -23.80
CA VAL A 25 -4.72 -7.56 -24.38
C VAL A 25 -5.41 -6.21 -24.17
N SER A 26 -6.72 -6.14 -24.49
CA SER A 26 -7.52 -4.92 -24.33
C SER A 26 -7.50 -4.43 -22.88
N PHE A 27 -7.63 -5.36 -21.94
CA PHE A 27 -7.67 -5.05 -20.54
C PHE A 27 -6.36 -4.44 -20.04
N VAL A 28 -5.21 -4.99 -20.40
CA VAL A 28 -3.92 -4.49 -19.97
C VAL A 28 -3.57 -3.16 -20.65
N LEU A 29 -3.96 -2.99 -21.92
CA LEU A 29 -3.82 -1.72 -22.62
C LEU A 29 -4.79 -0.66 -22.06
N MET A 30 -5.98 -1.05 -21.60
CA MET A 30 -6.89 -0.18 -20.85
C MET A 30 -6.22 0.38 -19.58
N ILE A 31 -5.57 -0.49 -18.80
CA ILE A 31 -4.85 -0.09 -17.58
C ILE A 31 -3.75 0.91 -17.92
N TYR A 32 -2.94 0.62 -18.93
CA TYR A 32 -1.86 1.51 -19.35
C TYR A 32 -2.39 2.86 -19.83
N PHE A 33 -3.43 2.85 -20.66
CA PHE A 33 -4.07 4.07 -21.16
C PHE A 33 -4.68 4.90 -20.04
N CYS A 34 -5.38 4.26 -19.11
CA CYS A 34 -6.01 4.90 -17.96
C CYS A 34 -4.97 5.63 -17.10
N PHE A 35 -3.84 4.97 -16.79
CA PHE A 35 -2.76 5.57 -16.03
C PHE A 35 -2.06 6.69 -16.79
N THR A 36 -1.75 6.48 -18.07
CA THR A 36 -1.08 7.49 -18.90
C THR A 36 -1.96 8.72 -19.11
N SER A 37 -3.26 8.51 -19.29
CA SER A 37 -4.25 9.59 -19.38
C SER A 37 -4.31 10.41 -18.08
N PHE A 38 -4.22 9.74 -16.93
CA PHE A 38 -4.13 10.41 -15.62
C PHE A 38 -2.82 11.19 -15.47
N SER A 39 -1.68 10.56 -15.73
CA SER A 39 -0.36 11.16 -15.52
C SER A 39 -0.04 12.33 -16.47
N MET A 40 -0.73 12.41 -17.60
CA MET A 40 -0.58 13.50 -18.59
C MET A 40 -1.68 14.56 -18.50
N ASN A 41 -2.56 14.47 -17.50
CA ASN A 41 -3.64 15.44 -17.32
C ASN A 41 -3.09 16.70 -16.64
N GLN A 42 -2.86 17.76 -17.43
CA GLN A 42 -2.33 19.03 -16.93
C GLN A 42 -3.23 19.67 -15.87
N ILE A 43 -4.55 19.62 -16.04
CA ILE A 43 -5.52 20.20 -15.10
C ILE A 43 -5.40 19.55 -13.72
N ILE A 44 -5.23 18.23 -13.70
CA ILE A 44 -5.04 17.48 -12.45
C ILE A 44 -3.63 17.76 -11.90
N MET A 45 -2.61 17.73 -12.76
CA MET A 45 -1.23 17.92 -12.33
C MET A 45 -0.96 19.32 -11.78
N GLU A 46 -1.49 20.38 -12.38
CA GLU A 46 -1.33 21.77 -11.91
C GLU A 46 -2.04 22.02 -10.58
N LYS A 47 -3.25 21.46 -10.39
CA LYS A 47 -3.98 21.61 -9.12
C LYS A 47 -3.43 20.73 -7.98
N ILE A 48 -2.76 19.64 -8.32
CA ILE A 48 -2.29 18.63 -7.38
C ILE A 48 -0.80 18.82 -7.04
N SER A 49 0.00 19.41 -7.91
CA SER A 49 1.45 19.50 -7.77
C SER A 49 1.95 20.93 -7.75
N SER A 50 2.09 21.51 -6.57
CA SER A 50 2.88 22.74 -6.41
C SER A 50 4.38 22.51 -6.52
N ASP A 51 4.91 21.27 -6.27
CA ASP A 51 6.31 21.00 -6.04
C ASP A 51 7.00 20.05 -7.05
N GLY A 52 6.34 19.65 -8.15
CA GLY A 52 6.93 18.71 -9.13
C GLY A 52 7.17 17.26 -8.62
N ARG A 53 6.95 16.99 -7.33
CA ARG A 53 7.12 15.65 -6.73
C ARG A 53 6.18 14.61 -7.31
N VAL A 54 4.94 15.01 -7.57
CA VAL A 54 3.91 14.12 -8.13
C VAL A 54 4.26 13.71 -9.55
N GLU A 55 4.79 14.62 -10.36
CA GLU A 55 5.25 14.30 -11.72
C GLU A 55 6.37 13.24 -11.71
N THR A 56 7.34 13.38 -10.81
CA THR A 56 8.42 12.39 -10.64
C THR A 56 7.89 11.04 -10.19
N MET A 57 6.93 11.02 -9.26
CA MET A 57 6.26 9.79 -8.82
C MET A 57 5.46 9.14 -9.96
N CYS A 58 4.70 9.92 -10.73
CA CYS A 58 3.98 9.43 -11.90
C CYS A 58 4.92 8.81 -12.94
N ARG A 59 6.05 9.44 -13.23
CA ARG A 59 7.06 8.89 -14.15
C ARG A 59 7.59 7.54 -13.65
N THR A 60 7.90 7.43 -12.36
CA THR A 60 8.39 6.18 -11.75
C THR A 60 7.34 5.08 -11.85
N VAL A 61 6.10 5.36 -11.46
CA VAL A 61 4.98 4.40 -11.55
C VAL A 61 4.70 4.00 -13.00
N ALA A 62 4.79 4.94 -13.96
CA ALA A 62 4.63 4.64 -15.38
C ALA A 62 5.63 3.58 -15.87
N VAL A 63 6.89 3.66 -15.46
CA VAL A 63 7.92 2.67 -15.81
C VAL A 63 7.54 1.28 -15.26
N PHE A 64 7.08 1.20 -14.01
CA PHE A 64 6.62 -0.07 -13.43
C PHE A 64 5.40 -0.64 -14.16
N ILE A 65 4.43 0.20 -14.50
CA ILE A 65 3.24 -0.24 -15.26
C ILE A 65 3.65 -0.70 -16.67
N MET A 66 4.54 0.02 -17.36
CA MET A 66 5.06 -0.40 -18.68
C MET A 66 5.74 -1.77 -18.59
N ALA A 67 6.63 -1.96 -17.63
CA ALA A 67 7.31 -3.24 -17.41
C ALA A 67 6.31 -4.36 -17.12
N PHE A 68 5.31 -4.10 -16.27
CA PHE A 68 4.23 -5.02 -15.97
C PHE A 68 3.42 -5.40 -17.21
N VAL A 69 3.01 -4.42 -18.04
CA VAL A 69 2.23 -4.64 -19.25
C VAL A 69 3.03 -5.48 -20.28
N ILE A 70 4.30 -5.15 -20.48
CA ILE A 70 5.18 -5.94 -21.37
C ILE A 70 5.27 -7.39 -20.88
N PHE A 71 5.52 -7.58 -19.60
CA PHE A 71 5.63 -8.91 -19.00
C PHE A 71 4.31 -9.69 -19.16
N TYR A 72 3.18 -9.06 -18.87
CA TYR A 72 1.87 -9.67 -19.00
C TYR A 72 1.53 -10.03 -20.45
N MET A 73 1.80 -9.14 -21.39
CA MET A 73 1.60 -9.38 -22.83
C MET A 73 2.46 -10.54 -23.31
N PHE A 74 3.71 -10.60 -22.85
CA PHE A 74 4.61 -11.71 -23.16
C PHE A 74 4.09 -13.04 -22.60
N TYR A 75 3.60 -13.04 -21.36
CA TYR A 75 3.01 -14.21 -20.74
C TYR A 75 1.75 -14.66 -21.49
N SER A 76 0.83 -13.75 -21.76
CA SER A 76 -0.43 -14.02 -22.48
C SER A 76 -0.17 -14.55 -23.90
N ASN A 77 0.77 -13.93 -24.63
CA ASN A 77 1.18 -14.40 -25.95
C ASN A 77 1.83 -15.79 -25.90
N SER A 78 2.69 -16.05 -24.91
CA SER A 78 3.33 -17.37 -24.75
C SER A 78 2.29 -18.47 -24.50
N PHE A 79 1.25 -18.16 -23.71
CA PHE A 79 0.14 -19.07 -23.47
C PHE A 79 -0.67 -19.31 -24.76
N PHE A 80 -1.01 -18.24 -25.47
CA PHE A 80 -1.70 -18.28 -26.74
C PHE A 80 -0.93 -19.11 -27.78
N MET A 81 0.38 -18.88 -27.91
CA MET A 81 1.25 -19.59 -28.82
C MET A 81 1.30 -21.11 -28.56
N ARG A 82 1.42 -21.54 -27.30
CA ARG A 82 1.46 -22.96 -26.94
C ARG A 82 0.24 -23.72 -27.47
N ARG A 83 -0.92 -23.12 -27.40
CA ARG A 83 -2.17 -23.74 -27.87
C ARG A 83 -2.27 -23.83 -29.39
N ARG A 84 -1.60 -22.93 -30.12
CA ARG A 84 -1.57 -22.89 -31.58
C ARG A 84 -0.44 -23.72 -32.21
N MET A 85 0.48 -24.23 -31.38
CA MET A 85 1.65 -24.96 -31.91
C MET A 85 1.27 -26.11 -32.85
N ARG A 86 0.18 -26.81 -32.56
CA ARG A 86 -0.33 -27.89 -33.43
C ARG A 86 -0.77 -27.38 -34.80
N GLU A 87 -1.52 -26.28 -34.86
CA GLU A 87 -1.94 -25.67 -36.14
C GLU A 87 -0.72 -25.17 -36.92
N LEU A 88 0.25 -24.55 -36.25
CA LEU A 88 1.50 -24.11 -36.86
C LEU A 88 2.35 -25.28 -37.36
N GLY A 89 2.31 -26.41 -36.64
CA GLY A 89 2.91 -27.66 -37.08
C GLY A 89 2.29 -28.20 -38.36
N ILE A 90 0.96 -28.16 -38.48
CA ILE A 90 0.24 -28.55 -39.73
C ILE A 90 0.63 -27.65 -40.90
N TYR A 91 0.72 -26.32 -40.70
CA TYR A 91 1.20 -25.42 -41.75
C TYR A 91 2.64 -25.75 -42.18
N SER A 92 3.50 -26.12 -41.25
CA SER A 92 4.88 -26.52 -41.54
C SER A 92 4.93 -27.87 -42.30
N LEU A 93 4.04 -28.83 -41.98
CA LEU A 93 3.88 -30.08 -42.76
C LEU A 93 3.36 -29.85 -44.16
N LEU A 94 2.51 -28.84 -44.37
CA LEU A 94 2.03 -28.40 -45.68
C LEU A 94 3.09 -27.61 -46.49
N GLY A 95 4.32 -27.53 -46.03
CA GLY A 95 5.45 -26.91 -46.73
C GLY A 95 5.64 -25.42 -46.51
N TYR A 96 4.89 -24.78 -45.56
CA TYR A 96 5.13 -23.38 -45.27
C TYR A 96 6.46 -23.18 -44.52
N ARG A 97 7.32 -22.26 -45.03
CA ARG A 97 8.57 -21.91 -44.40
C ARG A 97 8.31 -21.24 -43.03
N LYS A 98 9.24 -21.41 -42.06
CA LYS A 98 9.15 -20.78 -40.70
C LYS A 98 8.99 -19.25 -40.79
N SER A 99 9.61 -18.60 -41.79
CA SER A 99 9.46 -17.16 -42.05
C SER A 99 8.03 -16.77 -42.45
N THR A 100 7.35 -17.61 -43.25
CA THR A 100 5.98 -17.37 -43.65
C THR A 100 5.00 -17.55 -42.47
N ILE A 101 5.26 -18.55 -41.61
CA ILE A 101 4.51 -18.76 -40.37
C ILE A 101 4.71 -17.58 -39.43
N LEU A 102 5.94 -17.06 -39.32
CA LEU A 102 6.21 -15.87 -38.51
C LEU A 102 5.46 -14.63 -39.02
N LYS A 103 5.45 -14.40 -40.34
CA LYS A 103 4.66 -13.30 -40.95
C LYS A 103 3.17 -13.44 -40.65
N LEU A 104 2.62 -14.65 -40.68
CA LEU A 104 1.22 -14.92 -40.31
C LEU A 104 0.97 -14.51 -38.83
N LEU A 105 1.85 -14.91 -37.91
CA LEU A 105 1.74 -14.55 -36.50
C LEU A 105 1.89 -13.05 -36.24
N ILE A 106 2.74 -12.36 -36.99
CA ILE A 106 2.86 -10.90 -36.91
C ILE A 106 1.53 -10.26 -37.31
N PHE A 107 0.92 -10.65 -38.41
CA PHE A 107 -0.39 -10.13 -38.84
C PHE A 107 -1.47 -10.35 -37.79
N GLU A 108 -1.54 -11.53 -37.20
CA GLU A 108 -2.50 -11.84 -36.14
C GLU A 108 -2.27 -11.01 -34.89
N ASN A 109 -1.01 -10.87 -34.43
CA ASN A 109 -0.67 -10.05 -33.28
C ASN A 109 -0.96 -8.56 -33.54
N VAL A 110 -0.69 -8.05 -34.74
CA VAL A 110 -1.03 -6.67 -35.10
C VAL A 110 -2.55 -6.45 -35.03
N MET A 111 -3.36 -7.37 -35.58
CA MET A 111 -4.81 -7.25 -35.51
C MET A 111 -5.33 -7.30 -34.07
N ILE A 112 -4.78 -8.18 -33.24
CA ILE A 112 -5.18 -8.32 -31.83
C ILE A 112 -4.75 -7.10 -31.02
N CYS A 113 -3.50 -6.65 -31.18
CA CYS A 113 -3.01 -5.49 -30.45
C CYS A 113 -3.73 -4.20 -30.87
N PHE A 114 -4.03 -4.03 -32.16
CA PHE A 114 -4.80 -2.89 -32.66
C PHE A 114 -6.25 -2.91 -32.15
N GLY A 115 -6.93 -4.06 -32.27
CA GLY A 115 -8.28 -4.25 -31.73
C GLY A 115 -8.31 -4.08 -30.21
N GLY A 116 -7.30 -4.64 -29.51
CA GLY A 116 -7.11 -4.48 -28.08
C GLY A 116 -6.87 -3.04 -27.66
N MET A 117 -6.08 -2.30 -28.42
CA MET A 117 -5.84 -0.88 -28.20
C MET A 117 -7.11 -0.05 -28.36
N MET A 118 -7.89 -0.27 -29.40
CA MET A 118 -9.15 0.45 -29.61
C MET A 118 -10.14 0.19 -28.47
N LEU A 119 -10.33 -1.07 -28.07
CA LEU A 119 -11.17 -1.42 -26.93
C LEU A 119 -10.60 -0.87 -25.62
N GLY A 120 -9.28 -0.93 -25.45
CA GLY A 120 -8.57 -0.40 -24.28
C GLY A 120 -8.72 1.11 -24.13
N ILE A 121 -8.63 1.87 -25.22
CA ILE A 121 -8.87 3.32 -25.22
C ILE A 121 -10.32 3.62 -24.85
N LEU A 122 -11.29 2.96 -25.48
CA LEU A 122 -12.71 3.18 -25.21
C LEU A 122 -13.07 2.92 -23.74
N THR A 123 -12.73 1.75 -23.26
CA THR A 123 -13.04 1.36 -21.87
C THR A 123 -12.18 2.11 -20.84
N GLY A 124 -10.93 2.39 -21.18
CA GLY A 124 -9.99 3.15 -20.35
C GLY A 124 -10.38 4.61 -20.20
N SER A 125 -10.94 5.24 -21.22
CA SER A 125 -11.46 6.61 -21.15
C SER A 125 -12.63 6.72 -20.17
N ILE A 126 -13.55 5.76 -20.19
CA ILE A 126 -14.67 5.71 -19.26
C ILE A 126 -14.17 5.45 -17.83
N LEU A 127 -13.31 4.45 -17.66
CA LEU A 127 -12.75 4.09 -16.36
C LEU A 127 -11.95 5.24 -15.74
N HIS A 128 -11.10 5.89 -16.53
CA HIS A 128 -10.32 7.06 -16.12
C HIS A 128 -11.22 8.16 -15.54
N LYS A 129 -12.29 8.53 -16.23
CA LYS A 129 -13.22 9.57 -15.79
C LYS A 129 -13.95 9.17 -14.50
N ILE A 130 -14.41 7.92 -14.39
CA ILE A 130 -15.08 7.39 -13.20
C ILE A 130 -14.13 7.39 -11.99
N VAL A 131 -12.90 6.92 -12.16
CA VAL A 131 -11.91 6.83 -11.08
C VAL A 131 -11.53 8.23 -10.59
N ILE A 132 -11.25 9.17 -11.50
CA ILE A 132 -10.94 10.55 -11.12
C ILE A 132 -12.11 11.20 -10.41
N ALA A 133 -13.33 11.10 -10.96
CA ALA A 133 -14.52 11.68 -10.33
C ALA A 133 -14.72 11.12 -8.91
N GLY A 134 -14.59 9.81 -8.72
CA GLY A 134 -14.70 9.17 -7.42
C GLY A 134 -13.64 9.67 -6.42
N ILE A 135 -12.39 9.77 -6.85
CA ILE A 135 -11.27 10.19 -5.98
C ILE A 135 -11.40 11.69 -5.64
N VAL A 136 -11.70 12.54 -6.62
CA VAL A 136 -11.91 13.99 -6.41
C VAL A 136 -13.04 14.24 -5.41
N THR A 137 -14.14 13.49 -5.52
CA THR A 137 -15.27 13.59 -4.59
C THR A 137 -14.88 13.12 -3.18
N LEU A 138 -14.15 12.01 -3.07
CA LEU A 138 -13.69 11.46 -1.78
C LEU A 138 -12.71 12.39 -1.05
N LEU A 139 -11.87 13.10 -1.80
CA LEU A 139 -10.86 14.01 -1.25
C LEU A 139 -11.36 15.44 -1.07
N GLY A 140 -12.59 15.75 -1.48
CA GLY A 140 -13.15 17.09 -1.40
C GLY A 140 -12.41 18.14 -2.24
N ILE A 141 -11.70 17.72 -3.31
CA ILE A 141 -10.94 18.62 -4.18
C ILE A 141 -11.91 19.29 -5.16
N SER A 142 -11.90 20.63 -5.22
CA SER A 142 -12.69 21.38 -6.18
C SER A 142 -12.08 21.35 -7.58
N VAL A 143 -12.36 20.29 -8.34
CA VAL A 143 -12.01 20.16 -9.76
C VAL A 143 -13.29 20.16 -10.58
N ASP A 144 -13.38 21.04 -11.55
CA ASP A 144 -14.49 21.02 -12.50
C ASP A 144 -14.42 19.75 -13.36
N GLN A 145 -15.32 18.80 -13.09
CA GLN A 145 -15.36 17.51 -13.79
C GLN A 145 -15.69 17.66 -15.28
N SER A 146 -16.29 18.79 -15.69
CA SER A 146 -16.58 19.08 -17.11
C SER A 146 -15.30 19.43 -17.89
N ALA A 147 -14.29 19.98 -17.22
CA ALA A 147 -13.01 20.35 -17.82
C ALA A 147 -12.09 19.15 -18.09
N ILE A 148 -12.42 17.94 -17.56
CA ILE A 148 -11.62 16.72 -17.77
C ILE A 148 -12.04 16.07 -19.09
N PRO A 149 -11.21 16.12 -20.15
CA PRO A 149 -11.56 15.51 -21.42
C PRO A 149 -11.64 13.99 -21.32
N LEU A 150 -12.56 13.38 -22.06
CA LEU A 150 -12.77 11.94 -22.08
C LEU A 150 -11.55 11.21 -22.69
N ILE A 151 -10.92 11.80 -23.68
CA ILE A 151 -9.76 11.25 -24.40
C ILE A 151 -8.66 12.30 -24.45
N TYR A 152 -7.47 11.95 -23.97
CA TYR A 152 -6.26 12.75 -24.06
C TYR A 152 -5.45 12.38 -25.30
N PRO A 153 -5.24 13.32 -26.26
CA PRO A 153 -4.45 13.03 -27.47
C PRO A 153 -3.00 12.61 -27.17
N ALA A 154 -2.39 13.18 -26.10
CA ALA A 154 -1.06 12.80 -25.66
C ALA A 154 -1.00 11.34 -25.16
N ALA A 155 -2.00 10.89 -24.42
CA ALA A 155 -2.11 9.52 -23.96
C ALA A 155 -2.35 8.54 -25.12
N VAL A 156 -3.13 8.96 -26.14
CA VAL A 156 -3.32 8.16 -27.36
C VAL A 156 -1.99 7.99 -28.13
N LYS A 157 -1.19 9.04 -28.26
CA LYS A 157 0.15 8.93 -28.86
C LYS A 157 1.07 8.01 -28.04
N ALA A 158 1.03 8.11 -26.71
CA ALA A 158 1.82 7.27 -25.82
C ALA A 158 1.44 5.78 -25.94
N ILE A 159 0.15 5.43 -25.94
CA ILE A 159 -0.27 4.04 -26.11
C ILE A 159 0.08 3.49 -27.49
N LEU A 160 -0.01 4.31 -28.54
CA LEU A 160 0.35 3.89 -29.90
C LEU A 160 1.85 3.55 -29.97
N SER A 161 2.71 4.42 -29.45
CA SER A 161 4.16 4.16 -29.41
C SER A 161 4.49 2.94 -28.54
N PHE A 162 3.81 2.77 -27.43
CA PHE A 162 3.99 1.62 -26.55
C PHE A 162 3.57 0.30 -27.21
N VAL A 163 2.43 0.27 -27.93
CA VAL A 163 1.97 -0.93 -28.65
C VAL A 163 2.99 -1.34 -29.72
N ILE A 164 3.67 -0.40 -30.37
CA ILE A 164 4.75 -0.72 -31.32
C ILE A 164 5.90 -1.44 -30.60
N VAL A 165 6.33 -0.97 -29.42
CA VAL A 165 7.37 -1.64 -28.61
C VAL A 165 6.92 -3.04 -28.20
N VAL A 166 5.67 -3.20 -27.80
CA VAL A 166 5.08 -4.50 -27.44
C VAL A 166 5.08 -5.44 -28.66
N LEU A 167 4.66 -4.99 -29.83
CA LEU A 167 4.65 -5.79 -31.06
C LEU A 167 6.07 -6.27 -31.45
N ILE A 168 7.08 -5.42 -31.31
CA ILE A 168 8.47 -5.78 -31.55
C ILE A 168 8.90 -6.89 -30.57
N THR A 169 8.64 -6.72 -29.29
CA THR A 169 9.02 -7.70 -28.24
C THR A 169 8.30 -9.04 -28.44
N LEU A 170 7.01 -9.05 -28.77
CA LEU A 170 6.24 -10.25 -29.07
C LEU A 170 6.75 -10.95 -30.34
N THR A 171 7.08 -10.19 -31.39
CA THR A 171 7.63 -10.73 -32.64
C THR A 171 8.97 -11.42 -32.39
N LEU A 172 9.87 -10.78 -31.63
CA LEU A 172 11.17 -11.37 -31.25
C LEU A 172 10.99 -12.66 -30.43
N SER A 173 10.03 -12.67 -29.53
CA SER A 173 9.68 -13.86 -28.73
C SER A 173 9.20 -15.01 -29.60
N ASN A 174 8.25 -14.74 -30.51
CA ASN A 174 7.67 -15.73 -31.42
C ASN A 174 8.73 -16.26 -32.39
N ALA A 175 9.61 -15.37 -32.89
CA ALA A 175 10.72 -15.77 -33.76
C ALA A 175 11.69 -16.72 -33.05
N ARG A 176 12.05 -16.41 -31.78
CA ARG A 176 12.92 -17.29 -30.94
C ARG A 176 12.27 -18.65 -30.71
N LEU A 177 10.96 -18.68 -30.46
CA LEU A 177 10.21 -19.90 -30.19
C LEU A 177 10.16 -20.78 -31.47
N LEU A 178 9.84 -20.21 -32.62
CA LEU A 178 9.79 -20.95 -33.91
C LEU A 178 11.18 -21.44 -34.33
N ARG A 179 12.25 -20.65 -34.10
CA ARG A 179 13.63 -21.09 -34.41
C ARG A 179 14.06 -22.32 -33.60
N LYS A 180 13.69 -22.37 -32.33
CA LYS A 180 14.04 -23.46 -31.39
C LYS A 180 13.17 -24.70 -31.55
N SER A 181 12.02 -24.61 -32.21
CA SER A 181 11.08 -25.74 -32.38
C SER A 181 11.42 -26.57 -33.60
N THR A 182 11.51 -27.89 -33.45
CA THR A 182 11.56 -28.84 -34.55
C THR A 182 10.14 -29.13 -35.05
N LEU A 183 10.01 -29.66 -36.29
CA LEU A 183 8.70 -30.10 -36.86
C LEU A 183 7.98 -31.10 -35.94
N LEU A 184 8.75 -32.03 -35.38
CA LEU A 184 8.23 -33.03 -34.45
C LEU A 184 7.76 -32.40 -33.14
N ASP A 185 8.48 -31.40 -32.65
CA ASP A 185 8.09 -30.66 -31.47
C ASP A 185 6.78 -29.89 -31.66
N LEU A 186 6.58 -29.29 -32.84
CA LEU A 186 5.37 -28.54 -33.17
C LEU A 186 4.12 -29.44 -33.21
N VAL A 187 4.24 -30.67 -33.69
CA VAL A 187 3.11 -31.61 -33.77
C VAL A 187 2.87 -32.35 -32.45
N ARG A 188 3.94 -32.69 -31.69
CA ARG A 188 3.86 -33.51 -30.47
C ARG A 188 3.77 -32.70 -29.17
N LEU A 189 3.83 -31.36 -29.22
CA LEU A 189 3.86 -30.53 -28.02
C LEU A 189 2.66 -30.73 -27.08
N GLU A 190 1.52 -31.17 -27.64
CA GLU A 190 0.34 -31.51 -26.84
C GLU A 190 0.53 -32.78 -25.97
N LYS A 191 1.47 -33.66 -26.37
CA LYS A 191 1.77 -34.93 -25.68
C LYS A 191 3.13 -34.95 -24.98
N LYS A 192 3.89 -33.85 -25.00
CA LYS A 192 5.14 -33.80 -24.23
C LYS A 192 4.80 -33.89 -22.74
N THR A 193 4.92 -35.09 -22.20
CA THR A 193 4.93 -35.33 -20.75
C THR A 193 6.00 -34.45 -20.16
N GLU A 194 5.61 -33.53 -19.28
CA GLU A 194 6.57 -32.70 -18.59
C GLU A 194 7.55 -33.61 -17.83
N LYS A 195 8.86 -33.31 -17.91
CA LYS A 195 9.87 -34.09 -17.20
C LYS A 195 9.50 -34.16 -15.72
N PRO A 196 9.53 -35.35 -15.10
CA PRO A 196 9.22 -35.49 -13.69
C PRO A 196 10.09 -34.55 -12.85
N ILE A 197 9.49 -33.91 -11.87
CA ILE A 197 10.20 -33.04 -10.95
C ILE A 197 10.87 -33.95 -9.93
N HIS A 198 12.20 -33.88 -9.84
CA HIS A 198 12.95 -34.41 -8.72
C HIS A 198 13.30 -33.22 -7.81
N PRO A 199 12.44 -32.88 -6.84
CA PRO A 199 12.76 -31.80 -5.91
C PRO A 199 13.88 -32.24 -4.99
N HIS A 200 14.98 -31.49 -5.01
CA HIS A 200 16.08 -31.73 -4.07
C HIS A 200 15.74 -31.06 -2.72
N ALA A 201 15.91 -31.79 -1.63
CA ALA A 201 15.65 -31.26 -0.29
C ALA A 201 16.50 -30.01 0.02
N ILE A 202 17.74 -29.97 -0.47
CA ILE A 202 18.66 -28.85 -0.28
C ILE A 202 18.09 -27.55 -0.88
N THR A 203 17.60 -27.59 -2.14
CA THR A 203 17.02 -26.39 -2.79
C THR A 203 15.70 -25.97 -2.15
N ALA A 204 14.95 -26.91 -1.57
CA ALA A 204 13.74 -26.61 -0.81
C ALA A 204 14.08 -25.89 0.52
N ILE A 205 15.10 -26.37 1.23
CA ILE A 205 15.59 -25.73 2.47
C ILE A 205 16.17 -24.35 2.16
N LEU A 206 16.95 -24.20 1.09
CA LEU A 206 17.46 -22.91 0.65
C LEU A 206 16.33 -21.91 0.36
N GLY A 207 15.24 -22.34 -0.29
CA GLY A 207 14.10 -21.49 -0.56
C GLY A 207 13.44 -20.94 0.70
N VAL A 208 13.24 -21.80 1.71
CA VAL A 208 12.73 -21.40 3.03
C VAL A 208 13.76 -20.51 3.74
N GLY A 209 15.06 -20.85 3.68
CA GLY A 209 16.14 -20.07 4.26
C GLY A 209 16.20 -18.63 3.73
N PHE A 210 16.10 -18.44 2.41
CA PHE A 210 16.05 -17.11 1.80
C PHE A 210 14.81 -16.31 2.24
N LEU A 211 13.63 -16.95 2.32
CA LEU A 211 12.43 -16.28 2.83
C LEU A 211 12.59 -15.87 4.29
N SER A 212 13.11 -16.79 5.13
CA SER A 212 13.34 -16.51 6.55
C SER A 212 14.38 -15.40 6.74
N ALA A 213 15.45 -15.40 5.94
CA ALA A 213 16.45 -14.32 5.95
C ALA A 213 15.83 -12.97 5.54
N GLY A 214 15.03 -12.95 4.46
CA GLY A 214 14.34 -11.74 4.02
C GLY A 214 13.38 -11.20 5.08
N TYR A 215 12.61 -12.06 5.73
CA TYR A 215 11.72 -11.64 6.83
C TYR A 215 12.49 -11.24 8.10
N GLY A 216 13.60 -11.93 8.40
CA GLY A 216 14.48 -11.56 9.50
C GLY A 216 15.07 -10.15 9.30
N LEU A 217 15.57 -9.85 8.10
CA LEU A 217 16.04 -8.52 7.74
C LEU A 217 14.91 -7.47 7.83
N ALA A 218 13.69 -7.83 7.40
CA ALA A 218 12.54 -6.94 7.52
C ALA A 218 12.19 -6.61 8.98
N LEU A 219 12.32 -7.57 9.90
CA LEU A 219 12.07 -7.35 11.33
C LEU A 219 13.24 -6.65 12.04
N ASP A 220 14.46 -6.79 11.54
CA ASP A 220 15.64 -6.14 12.13
C ASP A 220 15.51 -4.61 12.17
N ILE A 221 14.74 -4.01 11.25
CA ILE A 221 14.48 -2.56 11.25
C ILE A 221 13.85 -2.07 12.57
N MET A 222 13.10 -2.94 13.27
CA MET A 222 12.48 -2.61 14.56
C MET A 222 13.49 -2.43 15.70
N ARG A 223 14.76 -2.82 15.50
CA ARG A 223 15.84 -2.62 16.49
C ARG A 223 16.38 -1.19 16.53
N GLY A 224 15.79 -0.28 15.73
CA GLY A 224 16.16 1.14 15.74
C GLY A 224 17.64 1.37 15.40
N LYS A 225 18.37 2.10 16.26
CA LYS A 225 19.78 2.46 16.03
C LYS A 225 20.73 1.27 15.87
N GLN A 226 20.43 0.12 16.46
CA GLN A 226 21.25 -1.10 16.39
C GLN A 226 20.92 -1.98 15.17
N SER A 227 19.97 -1.59 14.32
CA SER A 227 19.57 -2.34 13.14
C SER A 227 20.64 -2.28 12.04
N LEU A 228 20.70 -3.34 11.22
CA LEU A 228 21.52 -3.34 10.00
C LEU A 228 21.12 -2.23 9.02
N TRP A 229 19.86 -1.82 9.05
CA TRP A 229 19.32 -0.72 8.24
C TRP A 229 19.99 0.62 8.55
N ASN A 230 20.32 0.87 9.82
CA ASN A 230 21.01 2.08 10.24
C ASN A 230 22.54 1.96 10.15
N THR A 231 23.11 0.77 10.40
CA THR A 231 24.57 0.57 10.38
C THR A 231 25.15 0.46 8.97
N ILE A 232 24.46 -0.24 8.05
CA ILE A 232 24.93 -0.44 6.66
C ILE A 232 24.28 0.56 5.72
N GLY A 233 23.06 1.00 6.04
CA GLY A 233 22.27 1.95 5.26
C GLY A 233 20.98 1.35 4.71
N PHE A 234 19.99 2.22 4.53
CA PHE A 234 18.63 1.83 4.13
C PHE A 234 18.61 1.14 2.75
N SER A 235 19.21 1.77 1.72
CA SER A 235 19.10 1.27 0.34
C SER A 235 19.73 -0.11 0.12
N PRO A 236 20.95 -0.42 0.61
CA PRO A 236 21.54 -1.75 0.45
C PRO A 236 20.72 -2.85 1.12
N ILE A 237 20.25 -2.62 2.35
CA ILE A 237 19.48 -3.63 3.08
C ILE A 237 18.08 -3.81 2.49
N ALA A 238 17.43 -2.74 2.02
CA ALA A 238 16.16 -2.85 1.30
C ALA A 238 16.29 -3.71 0.03
N MET A 239 17.33 -3.49 -0.77
CA MET A 239 17.59 -4.28 -1.97
C MET A 239 17.92 -5.74 -1.63
N LEU A 240 18.71 -5.98 -0.59
CA LEU A 240 19.02 -7.33 -0.12
C LEU A 240 17.76 -8.07 0.37
N THR A 241 16.93 -7.39 1.16
CA THR A 241 15.65 -7.93 1.65
C THR A 241 14.74 -8.30 0.48
N LEU A 242 14.57 -7.39 -0.48
CA LEU A 242 13.78 -7.64 -1.68
C LEU A 242 14.34 -8.82 -2.49
N PHE A 243 15.65 -8.88 -2.68
CA PHE A 243 16.32 -9.99 -3.37
C PHE A 243 16.06 -11.32 -2.65
N CYS A 244 16.22 -11.38 -1.34
CA CYS A 244 15.99 -12.57 -0.54
C CYS A 244 14.53 -13.04 -0.64
N VAL A 245 13.55 -12.14 -0.56
CA VAL A 245 12.13 -12.48 -0.68
C VAL A 245 11.79 -12.97 -2.08
N VAL A 246 12.27 -12.31 -3.13
CA VAL A 246 11.99 -12.71 -4.54
C VAL A 246 12.68 -14.04 -4.86
N ALA A 247 13.97 -14.18 -4.57
CA ALA A 247 14.73 -15.43 -4.80
C ALA A 247 14.15 -16.57 -3.96
N GLY A 248 13.83 -16.31 -2.70
CA GLY A 248 13.17 -17.25 -1.81
C GLY A 248 11.82 -17.72 -2.35
N THR A 249 10.98 -16.81 -2.85
CA THR A 249 9.69 -17.14 -3.47
C THR A 249 9.86 -18.01 -4.72
N ILE A 250 10.84 -17.71 -5.56
CA ILE A 250 11.16 -18.52 -6.75
C ILE A 250 11.57 -19.93 -6.33
N LEU A 251 12.50 -20.07 -5.41
CA LEU A 251 12.97 -21.37 -4.92
C LEU A 251 11.87 -22.13 -4.17
N PHE A 252 11.04 -21.44 -3.40
CA PHE A 252 9.89 -22.01 -2.70
C PHE A 252 8.92 -22.65 -3.69
N MET A 253 8.57 -21.94 -4.76
CA MET A 253 7.63 -22.43 -5.77
C MET A 253 8.20 -23.53 -6.64
N TYR A 254 9.50 -23.48 -6.98
CA TYR A 254 10.12 -24.50 -7.83
C TYR A 254 10.59 -25.74 -7.09
N SER A 255 10.88 -25.64 -5.79
CA SER A 255 11.50 -26.74 -5.03
C SER A 255 10.69 -27.16 -3.80
N PHE A 256 10.34 -26.23 -2.91
CA PHE A 256 9.67 -26.58 -1.64
C PHE A 256 8.23 -27.06 -1.87
N LEU A 257 7.43 -26.36 -2.64
CA LEU A 257 6.05 -26.75 -2.89
C LEU A 257 5.94 -28.11 -3.60
N PRO A 258 6.71 -28.40 -4.67
CA PRO A 258 6.77 -29.74 -5.25
C PRO A 258 7.26 -30.82 -4.28
N TYR A 259 8.24 -30.51 -3.40
CA TYR A 259 8.74 -31.43 -2.38
C TYR A 259 7.64 -31.82 -1.38
N VAL A 260 6.90 -30.85 -0.88
CA VAL A 260 5.76 -31.09 0.03
C VAL A 260 4.66 -31.90 -0.67
N CYS A 261 4.31 -31.56 -1.92
CA CYS A 261 3.34 -32.31 -2.69
C CYS A 261 3.78 -33.78 -2.92
N GLN A 262 5.07 -34.03 -3.19
CA GLN A 262 5.61 -35.36 -3.32
C GLN A 262 5.51 -36.16 -2.00
N LYS A 263 5.77 -35.52 -0.86
CA LYS A 263 5.65 -36.12 0.48
C LYS A 263 4.20 -36.47 0.82
N ILE A 264 3.25 -35.59 0.41
CA ILE A 264 1.81 -35.86 0.56
C ILE A 264 1.38 -37.06 -0.31
N ARG A 265 1.88 -37.12 -1.55
CA ARG A 265 1.59 -38.25 -2.47
C ARG A 265 2.05 -39.60 -1.92
N LYS A 266 3.15 -39.68 -1.15
CA LYS A 266 3.64 -40.91 -0.53
C LYS A 266 2.71 -41.43 0.58
N LYS A 267 1.88 -40.58 1.20
CA LYS A 267 0.88 -40.98 2.19
C LYS A 267 -0.43 -41.39 1.52
N LYS A 268 -0.57 -42.71 1.23
CA LYS A 268 -1.71 -43.30 0.52
C LYS A 268 -3.08 -42.93 1.14
N SER A 269 -3.21 -42.90 2.46
CA SER A 269 -4.45 -42.57 3.17
C SER A 269 -4.99 -41.16 2.89
N ARG A 270 -4.10 -40.18 2.60
CA ARG A 270 -4.51 -38.82 2.21
C ARG A 270 -4.75 -38.64 0.71
N LEU A 271 -4.07 -39.45 -0.11
CA LEU A 271 -4.18 -39.37 -1.58
C LEU A 271 -5.51 -39.95 -2.08
N TYR A 272 -5.95 -41.08 -1.50
CA TYR A 272 -7.15 -41.83 -1.96
C TYR A 272 -8.47 -41.21 -1.51
N HIS A 273 -8.49 -39.96 -1.01
CA HIS A 273 -9.72 -39.25 -0.73
C HIS A 273 -10.37 -38.77 -2.06
N GLU A 274 -11.68 -38.93 -2.22
CA GLU A 274 -12.51 -38.78 -3.44
C GLU A 274 -11.99 -37.84 -4.56
N ASN A 275 -11.58 -36.63 -4.20
CA ASN A 275 -11.17 -35.63 -5.20
C ASN A 275 -9.66 -35.36 -5.19
N THR A 276 -8.96 -35.75 -4.12
CA THR A 276 -7.53 -35.49 -3.96
C THR A 276 -6.70 -36.32 -4.92
N ILE A 277 -7.21 -37.51 -5.26
CA ILE A 277 -6.56 -38.44 -6.21
C ILE A 277 -6.45 -37.84 -7.61
N ILE A 278 -7.35 -36.96 -8.01
CA ILE A 278 -7.35 -36.31 -9.32
C ILE A 278 -6.61 -34.95 -9.27
N VAL A 279 -6.91 -34.13 -8.26
CA VAL A 279 -6.43 -32.74 -8.20
C VAL A 279 -4.93 -32.67 -7.88
N VAL A 280 -4.44 -33.46 -6.92
CA VAL A 280 -3.02 -33.39 -6.49
C VAL A 280 -2.06 -33.86 -7.59
N PRO A 281 -2.23 -35.01 -8.23
CA PRO A 281 -1.35 -35.41 -9.33
C PRO A 281 -1.40 -34.43 -10.51
N LYS A 282 -2.60 -33.92 -10.85
CA LYS A 282 -2.78 -32.96 -11.92
C LYS A 282 -2.07 -31.62 -11.61
N PHE A 283 -2.18 -31.15 -10.36
CA PHE A 283 -1.44 -29.99 -9.88
C PHE A 283 0.08 -30.21 -9.91
N MET A 284 0.54 -31.35 -9.41
CA MET A 284 1.98 -31.69 -9.42
C MET A 284 2.56 -31.77 -10.83
N HIS A 285 1.82 -32.32 -11.78
CA HIS A 285 2.27 -32.40 -13.18
C HIS A 285 2.42 -31.00 -13.81
N ARG A 286 1.58 -30.05 -13.40
CA ARG A 286 1.53 -28.70 -13.97
C ARG A 286 2.27 -27.65 -13.18
N ILE A 287 2.70 -27.97 -11.95
CA ILE A 287 3.33 -26.98 -11.06
C ILE A 287 4.57 -26.34 -11.71
N ARG A 288 5.33 -27.10 -12.49
CA ARG A 288 6.53 -26.61 -13.17
C ARG A 288 6.21 -25.65 -14.31
N SER A 289 5.21 -25.96 -15.14
CA SER A 289 4.81 -25.06 -16.24
C SER A 289 4.09 -23.81 -15.71
N ASN A 290 3.40 -23.94 -14.58
CA ASN A 290 2.60 -22.86 -13.99
C ASN A 290 3.35 -22.11 -12.87
N ALA A 291 4.52 -22.58 -12.41
CA ALA A 291 5.29 -21.95 -11.35
C ALA A 291 5.58 -20.47 -11.64
N LYS A 292 5.98 -20.13 -12.87
CA LYS A 292 6.22 -18.74 -13.29
C LYS A 292 5.00 -17.85 -13.10
N SER A 293 3.83 -18.36 -13.44
CA SER A 293 2.57 -17.65 -13.30
C SER A 293 2.18 -17.48 -11.84
N LEU A 294 2.33 -18.53 -11.03
CA LEU A 294 2.07 -18.46 -9.59
C LEU A 294 3.03 -17.50 -8.88
N ILE A 295 4.32 -17.51 -9.22
CA ILE A 295 5.30 -16.57 -8.69
C ILE A 295 4.88 -15.12 -9.03
N LEU A 296 4.52 -14.87 -10.29
CA LEU A 296 4.02 -13.56 -10.70
C LEU A 296 2.80 -13.13 -9.87
N LEU A 297 1.82 -14.03 -9.70
CA LEU A 297 0.62 -13.75 -8.91
C LEU A 297 0.95 -13.49 -7.44
N ILE A 298 1.87 -14.24 -6.84
CA ILE A 298 2.33 -14.02 -5.47
C ILE A 298 2.93 -12.61 -5.35
N LEU A 299 3.88 -12.26 -6.22
CA LEU A 299 4.57 -10.97 -6.17
C LEU A 299 3.60 -9.81 -6.47
N LEU A 300 2.68 -10.01 -7.42
CA LEU A 300 1.67 -9.00 -7.75
C LEU A 300 0.68 -8.80 -6.58
N THR A 301 0.20 -9.89 -5.98
CA THR A 301 -0.68 -9.83 -4.80
C THR A 301 0.02 -9.15 -3.63
N ALA A 302 1.28 -9.52 -3.36
CA ALA A 302 2.10 -8.92 -2.32
C ALA A 302 2.31 -7.42 -2.57
N GLY A 303 2.70 -7.04 -3.79
CA GLY A 303 2.92 -5.64 -4.16
C GLY A 303 1.65 -4.81 -4.06
N THR A 304 0.53 -5.32 -4.59
CA THR A 304 -0.77 -4.64 -4.52
C THR A 304 -1.19 -4.39 -3.06
N LEU A 305 -1.11 -5.42 -2.24
CA LEU A 305 -1.54 -5.33 -0.84
C LEU A 305 -0.56 -4.49 0.00
N ALA A 306 0.75 -4.57 -0.26
CA ALA A 306 1.74 -3.72 0.40
C ALA A 306 1.53 -2.25 0.07
N VAL A 307 1.34 -1.89 -1.20
CA VAL A 307 1.08 -0.51 -1.63
C VAL A 307 -0.24 -0.01 -1.05
N PHE A 308 -1.31 -0.81 -1.10
CA PHE A 308 -2.60 -0.42 -0.54
C PHE A 308 -2.53 -0.24 0.98
N GLY A 309 -1.94 -1.20 1.70
CA GLY A 309 -1.80 -1.12 3.15
C GLY A 309 -0.93 0.05 3.60
N SER A 310 0.19 0.29 2.91
CA SER A 310 1.05 1.45 3.18
C SER A 310 0.31 2.78 2.93
N THR A 311 -0.54 2.84 1.90
CA THR A 311 -1.35 4.03 1.61
C THR A 311 -2.36 4.30 2.72
N VAL A 312 -3.12 3.29 3.11
CA VAL A 312 -4.11 3.44 4.20
C VAL A 312 -3.40 3.85 5.49
N LEU A 313 -2.23 3.26 5.78
CA LEU A 313 -1.43 3.58 6.94
C LEU A 313 -0.90 5.02 6.89
N SER A 314 -0.38 5.48 5.73
CA SER A 314 0.16 6.84 5.57
C SER A 314 -0.88 7.95 5.66
N MET A 315 -2.16 7.63 5.48
CA MET A 315 -3.26 8.57 5.71
C MET A 315 -3.77 8.51 7.16
N TRP A 316 -3.97 7.31 7.66
CA TRP A 316 -4.55 7.09 8.99
C TRP A 316 -3.62 7.55 10.13
N TYR A 317 -2.35 7.21 10.06
CA TYR A 317 -1.41 7.44 11.15
C TYR A 317 -1.14 8.93 11.40
N PRO A 318 -0.81 9.77 10.41
CA PRO A 318 -0.67 11.21 10.61
C PRO A 318 -1.97 11.87 11.09
N TYR A 319 -3.12 11.45 10.58
CA TYR A 319 -4.41 11.98 11.04
C TYR A 319 -4.64 11.74 12.54
N GLN A 320 -4.29 10.55 13.04
CA GLN A 320 -4.34 10.26 14.47
C GLN A 320 -3.27 11.05 15.25
N SER A 321 -2.11 11.28 14.65
CA SER A 321 -1.02 12.05 15.27
C SER A 321 -1.38 13.51 15.47
N PHE A 322 -2.21 14.11 14.59
CA PHE A 322 -2.64 15.51 14.76
C PHE A 322 -3.42 15.74 16.04
N ARG A 323 -4.25 14.79 16.47
CA ARG A 323 -4.97 14.88 17.76
C ARG A 323 -4.05 14.91 18.97
N ARG A 324 -2.83 14.41 18.80
CA ARG A 324 -1.80 14.46 19.83
C ARG A 324 -0.97 15.73 19.71
N ILE A 325 -0.55 16.11 18.49
CA ILE A 325 0.31 17.27 18.23
C ILE A 325 -0.43 18.59 18.52
N ILE A 326 -1.72 18.64 18.17
CA ILE A 326 -2.63 19.77 18.45
C ILE A 326 -3.81 19.20 19.24
N PRO A 327 -3.67 19.08 20.57
CA PRO A 327 -4.67 18.41 21.39
C PRO A 327 -5.96 19.21 21.51
N SER A 328 -5.89 20.53 21.65
CA SER A 328 -7.05 21.41 21.65
C SER A 328 -7.49 21.79 20.22
N ALA A 329 -8.70 22.25 20.04
CA ALA A 329 -9.22 22.65 18.75
C ALA A 329 -8.46 23.86 18.18
N ILE A 330 -8.22 24.88 19.00
CA ILE A 330 -7.41 26.05 18.68
C ILE A 330 -6.57 26.40 19.92
N GLU A 331 -5.32 26.77 19.69
CA GLU A 331 -4.38 27.20 20.73
C GLU A 331 -3.55 28.37 20.24
N TYR A 332 -3.27 29.32 21.13
CA TYR A 332 -2.37 30.43 20.84
C TYR A 332 -1.79 31.02 22.13
N ARG A 333 -0.62 31.66 22.02
CA ARG A 333 -0.04 32.43 23.11
C ARG A 333 -0.56 33.85 23.09
N VAL A 334 -0.75 34.43 24.25
CA VAL A 334 -1.07 35.85 24.43
C VAL A 334 0.03 36.55 25.22
N THR A 335 0.33 37.78 24.80
CA THR A 335 1.41 38.58 25.41
C THR A 335 0.87 39.57 26.42
N ASN A 336 -0.36 40.03 26.26
CA ASN A 336 -1.04 40.99 27.12
C ASN A 336 -2.55 40.78 27.16
N GLU A 337 -3.23 41.38 28.14
CA GLU A 337 -4.69 41.29 28.32
C GLU A 337 -5.48 41.89 27.14
N GLN A 338 -4.95 42.91 26.45
CA GLN A 338 -5.60 43.49 25.27
C GLN A 338 -5.67 42.50 24.13
N GLU A 339 -4.59 41.79 23.81
CA GLU A 339 -4.56 40.76 22.77
C GLU A 339 -5.55 39.64 23.10
N LYS A 340 -5.63 39.23 24.38
CA LYS A 340 -6.61 38.25 24.85
C LYS A 340 -8.04 38.71 24.64
N GLU A 341 -8.37 39.95 25.06
CA GLU A 341 -9.72 40.49 24.86
C GLU A 341 -10.12 40.58 23.38
N ILE A 342 -9.23 41.12 22.54
CA ILE A 342 -9.48 41.23 21.07
C ILE A 342 -9.72 39.84 20.47
N SER A 343 -8.92 38.86 20.83
CA SER A 343 -9.04 37.49 20.32
C SER A 343 -10.34 36.83 20.77
N LEU A 344 -10.73 36.97 22.03
CA LEU A 344 -11.98 36.42 22.56
C LEU A 344 -13.22 37.11 21.96
N GLN A 345 -13.19 38.42 21.74
CA GLN A 345 -14.27 39.15 21.07
C GLN A 345 -14.40 38.71 19.60
N ALA A 346 -13.28 38.50 18.90
CA ALA A 346 -13.30 38.00 17.52
C ALA A 346 -13.90 36.59 17.45
N LEU A 347 -13.54 35.74 18.40
CA LEU A 347 -14.06 34.38 18.52
C LEU A 347 -15.57 34.38 18.80
N GLN A 348 -16.02 35.18 19.77
CA GLN A 348 -17.43 35.28 20.14
C GLN A 348 -18.32 35.74 18.93
N LYS A 349 -17.84 36.71 18.18
CA LYS A 349 -18.56 37.16 16.95
C LYS A 349 -18.60 36.07 15.85
N ALA A 350 -17.59 35.25 15.76
CA ALA A 350 -17.49 34.20 14.74
C ALA A 350 -18.27 32.92 15.11
N CYS A 351 -18.57 32.70 16.40
CA CYS A 351 -19.12 31.46 16.95
C CYS A 351 -20.33 31.69 17.87
N ASP A 352 -21.20 32.64 17.56
CA ASP A 352 -22.29 33.15 18.42
C ASP A 352 -23.32 32.09 18.88
N GLU A 353 -23.43 30.95 18.16
CA GLU A 353 -24.37 29.83 18.49
C GLU A 353 -23.67 28.52 18.87
N GLN A 354 -22.35 28.51 19.03
CA GLN A 354 -21.61 27.26 19.30
C GLN A 354 -21.16 27.18 20.75
N GLU A 355 -21.39 26.03 21.38
CA GLU A 355 -20.81 25.74 22.70
C GLU A 355 -19.30 25.45 22.56
N TYR A 356 -18.49 26.25 23.25
CA TYR A 356 -17.04 26.03 23.36
C TYR A 356 -16.55 26.44 24.76
N GLU A 357 -15.46 25.79 25.18
CA GLU A 357 -14.78 26.07 26.43
C GLU A 357 -13.45 26.75 26.13
N VAL A 358 -13.16 27.81 26.87
CA VAL A 358 -11.90 28.54 26.82
C VAL A 358 -11.16 28.29 28.12
N TYR A 359 -9.92 27.85 28.02
CA TYR A 359 -9.06 27.64 29.18
C TYR A 359 -7.74 28.35 28.99
N GLU A 360 -7.33 29.16 30.02
CA GLU A 360 -6.04 29.84 30.05
C GLU A 360 -5.09 29.07 30.93
N THR A 361 -3.93 28.68 30.37
CA THR A 361 -2.86 28.00 31.09
C THR A 361 -1.64 28.93 31.17
N ILE A 362 -1.15 29.19 32.35
CA ILE A 362 0.10 29.91 32.55
C ILE A 362 1.23 28.88 32.59
N ILE A 363 2.21 29.03 31.72
CA ILE A 363 3.40 28.19 31.63
C ILE A 363 4.58 28.93 32.22
N PHE A 364 5.30 28.33 33.17
CA PHE A 364 6.56 28.86 33.68
C PHE A 364 7.74 28.19 32.96
N LYS A 365 8.67 29.00 32.45
CA LYS A 365 9.92 28.54 31.87
C LYS A 365 11.01 28.47 32.91
N VAL A 366 11.45 27.26 33.22
CA VAL A 366 12.38 26.98 34.29
C VAL A 366 13.65 26.36 33.74
N LYS A 367 14.80 26.92 34.08
CA LYS A 367 16.10 26.33 33.77
C LYS A 367 16.31 25.09 34.62
N ALA A 368 16.84 24.06 34.01
CA ALA A 368 17.05 22.78 34.65
C ALA A 368 18.47 22.26 34.41
N THR A 369 19.04 21.66 35.44
CA THR A 369 20.28 20.90 35.37
C THR A 369 20.02 19.47 35.82
N SER A 370 20.63 18.50 35.13
CA SER A 370 20.53 17.09 35.48
C SER A 370 21.67 16.33 34.82
N ASP A 371 22.07 15.24 35.45
CA ASP A 371 23.04 14.28 34.87
C ASP A 371 22.40 13.44 33.76
N ARG A 372 21.06 13.49 33.64
CA ARG A 372 20.28 12.67 32.73
C ARG A 372 19.07 13.44 32.19
N LEU A 373 19.31 14.25 31.16
CA LEU A 373 18.24 14.96 30.46
C LEU A 373 17.50 14.04 29.47
N PRO A 374 16.22 14.33 29.19
CA PRO A 374 15.50 13.62 28.16
C PRO A 374 16.22 13.65 26.80
N THR A 375 16.11 12.58 26.04
CA THR A 375 16.81 12.42 24.75
C THR A 375 16.49 13.57 23.76
N GLU A 376 15.31 14.17 23.87
CA GLU A 376 14.90 15.32 23.06
C GLU A 376 15.72 16.60 23.35
N TYR A 377 16.38 16.68 24.49
CA TYR A 377 17.20 17.83 24.91
C TYR A 377 18.68 17.70 24.58
N SER A 378 19.16 16.52 24.18
CA SER A 378 20.57 16.27 23.83
C SER A 378 21.12 17.25 22.78
N ILE A 379 20.29 17.66 21.80
CA ILE A 379 20.65 18.64 20.77
C ILE A 379 20.91 20.05 21.36
N SER A 380 20.24 20.39 22.46
CA SER A 380 20.42 21.68 23.14
C SER A 380 21.71 21.70 23.95
N GLU A 381 22.06 20.59 24.57
CA GLU A 381 23.30 20.39 25.29
C GLU A 381 24.52 20.46 24.38
N ASP A 382 24.49 19.77 23.24
CA ASP A 382 25.54 19.82 22.21
C ASP A 382 25.81 21.24 21.70
N LYS A 383 24.80 22.13 21.77
CA LYS A 383 24.92 23.54 21.39
C LYS A 383 25.26 24.47 22.55
N GLY A 384 25.56 23.92 23.72
CA GLY A 384 25.90 24.70 24.93
C GLY A 384 24.73 25.53 25.51
N ARG A 385 23.49 25.15 25.21
CA ARG A 385 22.29 25.80 25.75
C ARG A 385 21.83 25.06 27.00
N ILE A 386 21.53 25.81 28.06
CA ILE A 386 20.92 25.26 29.27
C ILE A 386 19.48 24.90 28.91
N PRO A 387 19.05 23.64 29.13
CA PRO A 387 17.67 23.23 28.84
C PRO A 387 16.68 23.97 29.73
N GLU A 388 15.57 24.38 29.17
CA GLU A 388 14.45 24.98 29.86
C GLU A 388 13.25 24.07 29.77
N PHE A 389 12.65 23.74 30.92
CA PHE A 389 11.37 23.04 30.97
C PHE A 389 10.21 24.04 31.03
N GLU A 390 9.11 23.71 30.44
CA GLU A 390 7.85 24.44 30.51
C GLU A 390 6.95 23.75 31.54
N CYS A 391 6.76 24.39 32.70
CA CYS A 391 6.08 23.80 33.83
C CYS A 391 4.63 24.26 33.94
N ILE A 392 3.72 23.31 34.14
CA ILE A 392 2.29 23.53 34.40
C ILE A 392 1.84 22.77 35.65
N SER A 393 0.69 23.16 36.21
CA SER A 393 0.14 22.48 37.38
C SER A 393 -0.53 21.13 37.02
N ARG A 394 -0.63 20.24 38.01
CA ARG A 394 -1.38 18.98 37.88
C ARG A 394 -2.85 19.25 37.61
N THR A 395 -3.44 20.27 38.21
CA THR A 395 -4.84 20.68 38.03
C THR A 395 -5.08 21.21 36.62
N ASP A 396 -4.19 22.04 36.05
CA ASP A 396 -4.30 22.49 34.64
C ASP A 396 -4.20 21.33 33.69
N TYR A 397 -3.27 20.38 33.94
CA TYR A 397 -3.11 19.18 33.16
C TYR A 397 -4.39 18.35 33.14
N ALA A 398 -4.99 18.07 34.29
CA ALA A 398 -6.22 17.30 34.41
C ALA A 398 -7.39 17.98 33.71
N THR A 399 -7.53 19.30 33.85
CA THR A 399 -8.59 20.10 33.24
C THR A 399 -8.49 20.06 31.70
N LEU A 400 -7.30 20.33 31.17
CA LEU A 400 -7.06 20.32 29.73
C LEU A 400 -7.33 18.94 29.12
N LEU A 401 -6.86 17.85 29.75
CA LEU A 401 -7.13 16.50 29.27
C LEU A 401 -8.63 16.18 29.29
N SER A 402 -9.36 16.60 30.32
CA SER A 402 -10.81 16.43 30.41
C SER A 402 -11.54 17.14 29.27
N GLN A 403 -11.21 18.41 29.00
CA GLN A 403 -11.77 19.19 27.90
C GLN A 403 -11.45 18.60 26.51
N GLN A 404 -10.29 17.95 26.38
CA GLN A 404 -9.87 17.24 25.17
C GLN A 404 -10.51 15.84 25.03
N GLY A 405 -11.33 15.42 26.00
CA GLY A 405 -12.00 14.10 26.01
C GLY A 405 -11.04 12.93 26.27
N LYS A 406 -9.86 13.18 26.82
CA LYS A 406 -8.88 12.16 27.19
C LYS A 406 -9.11 11.68 28.62
N LYS A 407 -9.16 10.37 28.81
CA LYS A 407 -9.19 9.73 30.14
C LYS A 407 -7.79 9.19 30.44
N THR A 408 -7.01 9.94 31.20
CA THR A 408 -5.67 9.54 31.64
C THR A 408 -5.67 9.44 33.15
N ASP A 409 -5.10 8.36 33.68
CA ASP A 409 -4.87 8.20 35.11
C ASP A 409 -3.69 9.11 35.52
N ILE A 410 -4.00 10.15 36.30
CA ILE A 410 -3.02 11.14 36.71
C ILE A 410 -2.69 10.86 38.17
N PRO A 411 -1.47 10.40 38.50
CA PRO A 411 -1.09 10.12 39.87
C PRO A 411 -1.07 11.39 40.73
N GLU A 412 -1.19 11.21 42.02
CA GLU A 412 -0.89 12.27 42.98
C GLU A 412 0.62 12.55 42.97
N LEU A 413 0.96 13.82 42.93
CA LEU A 413 2.34 14.31 42.88
C LEU A 413 2.69 15.00 44.21
N SER A 414 3.81 14.59 44.81
CA SER A 414 4.45 15.35 45.87
C SER A 414 5.26 16.52 45.31
N ASP A 415 5.72 17.44 46.13
CA ASP A 415 6.55 18.58 45.69
C ASP A 415 7.91 18.15 45.09
N THR A 416 8.28 16.89 45.26
CA THR A 416 9.50 16.29 44.68
C THR A 416 9.24 15.40 43.47
N ASP A 417 7.97 15.27 43.05
CA ASP A 417 7.58 14.41 41.91
C ASP A 417 7.16 15.26 40.72
N CYS A 418 7.41 14.75 39.51
CA CYS A 418 6.87 15.33 38.27
C CYS A 418 6.43 14.26 37.26
N ILE A 419 5.59 14.68 36.31
CA ILE A 419 5.30 13.90 35.09
C ILE A 419 6.00 14.59 33.93
N LEU A 420 6.77 13.83 33.16
CA LEU A 420 7.45 14.33 31.97
C LEU A 420 6.61 14.04 30.74
N ILE A 421 6.22 15.06 30.00
CA ILE A 421 5.54 14.92 28.71
C ILE A 421 6.58 14.72 27.62
N LYS A 422 6.51 13.56 26.96
CA LYS A 422 7.45 13.15 25.92
C LYS A 422 6.90 13.39 24.53
N TYR A 423 7.78 13.81 23.60
CA TYR A 423 7.44 13.85 22.17
C TYR A 423 7.36 12.44 21.57
N TYR A 424 8.35 11.59 21.89
CA TYR A 424 8.33 10.17 21.53
C TYR A 424 7.97 9.32 22.76
N PRO A 425 7.22 8.20 22.57
CA PRO A 425 6.93 7.28 23.67
C PRO A 425 8.22 6.72 24.30
N ASP A 426 8.29 6.71 25.61
CA ASP A 426 9.39 6.11 26.37
C ASP A 426 9.12 4.61 26.60
N HIS A 427 9.36 3.79 25.58
CA HIS A 427 9.13 2.34 25.63
C HIS A 427 10.05 1.60 26.61
N GLU A 428 11.25 2.13 26.83
CA GLU A 428 12.27 1.53 27.67
C GLU A 428 12.21 2.08 29.11
N HIS A 429 11.27 2.99 29.40
CA HIS A 429 11.18 3.72 30.66
C HIS A 429 12.51 4.37 31.06
N SER A 430 13.27 4.80 30.06
CA SER A 430 14.61 5.32 30.23
C SER A 430 14.65 6.63 31.02
N ASP A 431 13.58 7.44 30.97
CA ASP A 431 13.49 8.73 31.67
C ASP A 431 12.78 8.64 33.02
N MET A 432 12.20 7.49 33.38
CA MET A 432 11.63 7.31 34.72
C MET A 432 12.71 7.29 35.78
N GLY A 433 12.46 7.98 36.90
CA GLY A 433 13.40 8.12 38.00
C GLY A 433 14.55 9.10 37.72
N ALA A 434 14.55 9.81 36.58
CA ALA A 434 15.47 10.92 36.34
C ALA A 434 15.16 12.07 37.30
N SER A 435 16.19 12.71 37.86
CA SER A 435 16.05 13.85 38.76
C SER A 435 16.48 15.13 38.05
N TYR A 436 15.64 16.14 38.11
CA TYR A 436 15.89 17.47 37.55
C TYR A 436 15.97 18.50 38.63
N ARG A 437 17.05 19.27 38.64
CA ARG A 437 17.24 20.41 39.51
C ARG A 437 16.69 21.64 38.82
N LEU A 438 15.54 22.11 39.29
CA LEU A 438 14.83 23.26 38.75
C LEU A 438 15.23 24.52 39.51
N ASP A 439 15.67 25.55 38.78
CA ASP A 439 16.04 26.87 39.34
C ASP A 439 14.90 27.88 39.08
N PHE A 440 14.25 28.32 40.14
CA PHE A 440 13.16 29.30 40.08
C PHE A 440 13.63 30.75 40.27
N GLY A 441 14.94 31.01 40.35
CA GLY A 441 15.48 32.32 40.67
C GLY A 441 15.33 32.71 42.14
N THR A 442 14.30 32.22 42.84
CA THR A 442 14.07 32.42 44.27
C THR A 442 14.40 31.19 45.11
N GLY A 443 14.65 30.05 44.46
CA GLY A 443 14.97 28.79 45.10
C GLY A 443 15.27 27.71 44.10
N ILE A 444 15.91 26.64 44.55
CA ILE A 444 16.23 25.45 43.76
C ILE A 444 15.48 24.28 44.38
N THR A 445 14.81 23.50 43.55
CA THR A 445 14.11 22.28 43.99
C THR A 445 14.46 21.13 43.06
N ASP A 446 14.78 19.98 43.64
CA ASP A 446 15.00 18.75 42.89
C ASP A 446 13.65 18.01 42.73
N VAL A 447 13.28 17.68 41.47
CA VAL A 447 12.08 16.90 41.16
C VAL A 447 12.47 15.63 40.43
N THR A 448 11.78 14.52 40.73
CA THR A 448 12.03 13.21 40.14
C THR A 448 10.88 12.82 39.23
N VAL A 449 11.19 12.30 38.05
CA VAL A 449 10.19 11.84 37.10
C VAL A 449 9.52 10.56 37.60
N LYS A 450 8.30 10.70 38.09
CA LYS A 450 7.47 9.59 38.59
C LYS A 450 6.81 8.84 37.44
N GLN A 451 6.46 9.55 36.38
CA GLN A 451 5.78 8.99 35.20
C GLN A 451 6.18 9.77 33.95
N THR A 452 6.29 9.05 32.82
CA THR A 452 6.35 9.66 31.51
C THR A 452 4.98 9.53 30.82
N SER A 453 4.55 10.57 30.11
CA SER A 453 3.29 10.54 29.36
C SER A 453 3.47 11.10 27.96
N ILE A 454 2.69 10.58 27.02
CA ILE A 454 2.56 11.11 25.67
C ILE A 454 1.28 11.91 25.47
N ASP A 455 0.41 11.96 26.47
CA ASP A 455 -0.82 12.75 26.46
C ASP A 455 -0.50 14.23 26.70
N ASN A 456 -0.14 14.90 25.61
CA ASN A 456 0.23 16.30 25.64
C ASN A 456 -1.01 17.17 25.96
N PRO A 457 -0.95 18.05 26.98
CA PRO A 457 -2.06 18.95 27.29
C PRO A 457 -2.13 20.17 26.37
N ILE A 458 -0.98 20.64 25.91
CA ILE A 458 -0.81 21.82 25.06
C ILE A 458 -0.04 21.39 23.81
N GLY A 459 -0.40 21.92 22.65
CA GLY A 459 0.23 21.60 21.38
C GLY A 459 1.72 21.96 21.34
N PHE A 460 2.50 21.15 20.63
CA PHE A 460 3.96 21.35 20.51
C PHE A 460 4.36 22.68 19.85
N SER A 461 3.43 23.38 19.19
CA SER A 461 3.64 24.75 18.72
C SER A 461 3.69 25.75 19.89
N ASN A 462 3.03 25.43 21.01
CA ASN A 462 2.87 26.30 22.17
C ASN A 462 3.63 25.84 23.42
N SER A 463 3.93 24.54 23.53
CA SER A 463 4.72 24.03 24.67
C SER A 463 5.57 22.84 24.24
N VAL A 464 6.86 22.90 24.56
CA VAL A 464 7.86 21.86 24.30
C VAL A 464 8.58 21.53 25.60
N GLY A 465 8.71 20.22 25.91
CA GLY A 465 9.38 19.81 27.15
C GLY A 465 8.59 20.13 28.40
N THR A 466 7.31 19.79 28.40
CA THR A 466 6.39 20.10 29.48
C THR A 466 6.62 19.20 30.69
N LEU A 467 6.81 19.80 31.86
CA LEU A 467 6.79 19.12 33.15
C LEU A 467 5.47 19.44 33.87
N ILE A 468 4.81 18.40 34.34
CA ILE A 468 3.64 18.53 35.21
C ILE A 468 4.12 18.45 36.65
N LEU A 469 3.87 19.48 37.43
CA LEU A 469 4.28 19.59 38.81
C LEU A 469 3.09 19.51 39.78
N SER A 470 3.37 19.29 41.09
CA SER A 470 2.34 19.42 42.11
C SER A 470 1.78 20.84 42.11
N ASP A 471 0.49 20.99 42.47
CA ASP A 471 -0.16 22.31 42.52
C ASP A 471 0.53 23.22 43.57
N ASN A 472 1.04 22.65 44.65
CA ASN A 472 1.76 23.38 45.68
C ASN A 472 3.11 23.93 45.16
N LEU A 473 3.91 23.13 44.47
CA LEU A 473 5.16 23.57 43.87
C LEU A 473 4.94 24.62 42.79
N TYR A 474 3.90 24.42 41.96
CA TYR A 474 3.52 25.36 40.92
C TYR A 474 3.09 26.74 41.50
N GLN A 475 2.36 26.78 42.63
CA GLN A 475 2.00 28.03 43.28
C GLN A 475 3.25 28.78 43.81
N LYS A 476 4.25 28.07 44.35
CA LYS A 476 5.53 28.67 44.74
C LYS A 476 6.24 29.33 43.55
N MET A 477 6.12 28.77 42.34
CA MET A 477 6.66 29.39 41.13
C MET A 477 5.91 30.65 40.72
N ARG A 478 4.59 30.70 40.92
CA ARG A 478 3.75 31.86 40.60
C ARG A 478 4.17 33.12 41.36
N ASP A 479 4.70 32.96 42.54
CA ASP A 479 5.18 34.06 43.40
C ASP A 479 6.62 34.48 43.04
N SER A 480 7.26 33.84 42.10
CA SER A 480 8.61 34.13 41.61
C SER A 480 8.62 35.05 40.39
N THR A 481 9.80 35.61 40.07
CA THR A 481 10.01 36.51 38.90
C THR A 481 10.38 35.77 37.61
N ILE A 482 9.94 34.51 37.46
CA ILE A 482 10.29 33.67 36.32
C ILE A 482 9.49 34.09 35.08
N ASP A 483 10.10 33.87 33.91
CA ASP A 483 9.42 34.03 32.59
C ASP A 483 8.18 33.17 32.54
N ARG A 484 7.05 33.79 32.23
CA ARG A 484 5.76 33.14 32.11
C ARG A 484 5.15 33.42 30.75
N VAL A 485 4.45 32.44 30.23
CA VAL A 485 3.71 32.50 28.95
C VAL A 485 2.28 32.10 29.23
N SER A 486 1.32 32.90 28.77
CA SER A 486 -0.10 32.52 28.80
C SER A 486 -0.50 31.89 27.49
N VAL A 487 -1.09 30.69 27.56
CA VAL A 487 -1.63 29.96 26.43
C VAL A 487 -3.15 29.82 26.58
N ILE A 488 -3.88 30.26 25.57
CA ILE A 488 -5.32 30.08 25.47
C ILE A 488 -5.59 28.81 24.69
N SER A 489 -6.33 27.89 25.30
CA SER A 489 -6.80 26.64 24.69
C SER A 489 -8.32 26.69 24.52
N ILE A 490 -8.80 26.47 23.31
CA ILE A 490 -10.23 26.49 22.97
C ILE A 490 -10.64 25.07 22.55
N ASN A 491 -11.65 24.53 23.21
CA ASN A 491 -12.19 23.20 22.97
C ASN A 491 -13.70 23.26 22.79
N GLY A 492 -14.27 22.26 22.10
CA GLY A 492 -15.69 22.11 21.83
C GLY A 492 -15.92 21.11 20.70
N GLU A 493 -17.08 20.47 20.70
CA GLU A 493 -17.35 19.36 19.78
C GLU A 493 -17.22 19.77 18.29
N LYS A 494 -17.68 20.97 17.94
CA LYS A 494 -17.62 21.51 16.57
C LYS A 494 -16.43 22.42 16.30
N MET A 495 -15.68 22.81 17.34
CA MET A 495 -14.60 23.79 17.20
C MET A 495 -13.40 23.22 16.43
N ARG A 496 -13.16 21.91 16.52
CA ARG A 496 -12.03 21.25 15.85
C ARG A 496 -12.11 21.33 14.31
N SER A 497 -13.31 21.45 13.75
CA SER A 497 -13.56 21.60 12.29
C SER A 497 -14.00 23.00 11.87
N ASN A 498 -13.88 24.00 12.77
CA ASN A 498 -14.40 25.32 12.53
C ASN A 498 -13.39 26.22 11.82
N GLU A 499 -13.61 26.45 10.52
CA GLU A 499 -12.83 27.35 9.68
C GLU A 499 -13.03 28.82 10.06
N THR A 500 -14.28 29.22 10.36
CA THR A 500 -14.63 30.60 10.64
C THR A 500 -13.97 31.09 11.91
N ALA A 501 -13.90 30.26 12.96
CA ALA A 501 -13.19 30.55 14.20
C ALA A 501 -11.69 30.81 13.96
N TYR A 502 -11.03 29.93 13.21
CA TYR A 502 -9.62 30.10 12.87
C TYR A 502 -9.38 31.37 12.05
N THR A 503 -10.20 31.61 11.03
CA THR A 503 -10.06 32.77 10.14
C THR A 503 -10.25 34.09 10.90
N ALA A 504 -11.24 34.15 11.80
CA ALA A 504 -11.49 35.32 12.65
C ALA A 504 -10.31 35.60 13.61
N LEU A 505 -9.79 34.55 14.25
CA LEU A 505 -8.62 34.68 15.13
C LEU A 505 -7.37 35.08 14.35
N LYS A 506 -7.14 34.51 13.18
CA LYS A 506 -6.00 34.87 12.32
C LYS A 506 -6.08 36.32 11.83
N ALA A 507 -7.29 36.81 11.55
CA ALA A 507 -7.52 38.22 11.17
C ALA A 507 -7.31 39.18 12.35
N SER A 508 -7.68 38.78 13.58
CA SER A 508 -7.48 39.57 14.79
C SER A 508 -6.02 39.61 15.30
N MET A 509 -5.26 38.56 14.99
CA MET A 509 -3.85 38.39 15.42
C MET A 509 -2.98 37.94 14.22
N PRO A 510 -2.76 38.79 13.19
CA PRO A 510 -2.09 38.37 11.95
C PRO A 510 -0.65 37.92 12.15
N ASP A 511 0.06 38.50 13.11
CA ASP A 511 1.49 38.26 13.40
C ASP A 511 1.71 37.19 14.48
N ASN A 512 0.65 36.61 15.04
CA ASN A 512 0.79 35.58 16.06
C ASN A 512 1.21 34.25 15.42
N ILE A 513 2.50 33.94 15.55
CA ILE A 513 3.12 32.71 15.03
C ILE A 513 2.74 31.47 15.85
N TYR A 514 2.21 31.64 17.06
CA TYR A 514 1.81 30.57 17.97
C TYR A 514 0.35 30.14 17.79
N LEU A 515 -0.40 30.80 16.89
CA LEU A 515 -1.76 30.40 16.57
C LEU A 515 -1.76 29.05 15.83
N ALA A 516 -2.21 28.02 16.51
CA ALA A 516 -2.34 26.68 16.00
C ALA A 516 -3.83 26.25 16.00
N SER A 517 -4.30 25.66 14.90
CA SER A 517 -5.66 25.14 14.79
C SER A 517 -5.63 23.72 14.22
N ALA A 518 -6.46 22.86 14.81
CA ALA A 518 -6.66 21.50 14.32
C ALA A 518 -7.23 21.52 12.88
N TRP A 519 -8.24 22.38 12.61
CA TRP A 519 -8.79 22.55 11.27
C TRP A 519 -7.73 22.94 10.23
N GLN A 520 -6.92 23.96 10.51
CA GLN A 520 -5.88 24.41 9.60
C GLN A 520 -4.87 23.31 9.30
N ARG A 521 -4.44 22.58 10.34
CA ARG A 521 -3.43 21.52 10.19
C ARG A 521 -3.98 20.33 9.42
N GLU A 522 -5.19 19.89 9.75
CA GLU A 522 -5.87 18.78 9.08
C GLU A 522 -6.19 19.13 7.61
N SER A 523 -6.70 20.33 7.32
CA SER A 523 -6.99 20.78 5.95
C SER A 523 -5.71 20.95 5.11
N THR A 524 -4.64 21.49 5.68
CA THR A 524 -3.35 21.59 5.01
C THR A 524 -2.78 20.21 4.69
N PHE A 525 -2.83 19.28 5.65
CA PHE A 525 -2.39 17.90 5.42
C PHE A 525 -3.21 17.21 4.32
N VAL A 526 -4.54 17.30 4.36
CA VAL A 526 -5.41 16.72 3.34
C VAL A 526 -5.08 17.30 1.97
N ARG A 527 -4.88 18.60 1.87
CA ARG A 527 -4.51 19.27 0.62
C ARG A 527 -3.15 18.80 0.10
N ASP A 528 -2.13 18.78 0.95
CA ASP A 528 -0.75 18.43 0.56
C ASP A 528 -0.58 16.93 0.29
N ALA A 529 -1.30 16.09 1.04
CA ALA A 529 -1.30 14.64 0.85
C ALA A 529 -2.23 14.16 -0.27
N SER A 530 -3.24 14.95 -0.65
CA SER A 530 -4.29 14.55 -1.59
C SER A 530 -3.74 14.09 -2.94
N SER A 531 -2.72 14.75 -3.44
CA SER A 531 -2.06 14.42 -4.71
C SER A 531 -1.36 13.07 -4.68
N THR A 532 -0.57 12.84 -3.65
CA THR A 532 0.13 11.56 -3.43
C THR A 532 -0.87 10.45 -3.19
N PHE A 533 -1.88 10.71 -2.38
CA PHE A 533 -2.96 9.76 -2.08
C PHE A 533 -3.75 9.37 -3.33
N LEU A 534 -4.12 10.35 -4.16
CA LEU A 534 -4.81 10.14 -5.43
C LEU A 534 -4.00 9.23 -6.36
N LEU A 535 -2.71 9.51 -6.54
CA LEU A 535 -1.82 8.70 -7.35
C LEU A 535 -1.72 7.26 -6.84
N ILE A 536 -1.55 7.08 -5.53
CA ILE A 536 -1.39 5.76 -4.93
C ILE A 536 -2.72 4.98 -4.95
N CYS A 537 -3.84 5.62 -4.67
CA CYS A 537 -5.18 5.01 -4.81
C CYS A 537 -5.44 4.54 -6.23
N PHE A 538 -5.15 5.40 -7.21
CA PHE A 538 -5.29 5.08 -8.62
C PHE A 538 -4.44 3.87 -9.01
N THR A 539 -3.16 3.89 -8.63
CA THR A 539 -2.22 2.77 -8.86
C THR A 539 -2.70 1.48 -8.19
N THR A 540 -3.20 1.57 -6.97
CA THR A 540 -3.74 0.42 -6.22
C THR A 540 -4.94 -0.20 -6.93
N ILE A 541 -5.90 0.62 -7.38
CA ILE A 541 -7.07 0.16 -8.14
C ILE A 541 -6.62 -0.57 -9.41
N ILE A 542 -5.67 0.00 -10.14
CA ILE A 542 -5.11 -0.61 -11.35
C ILE A 542 -4.50 -1.98 -11.04
N PHE A 543 -3.62 -2.08 -10.04
CA PHE A 543 -2.99 -3.36 -9.69
C PHE A 543 -3.99 -4.39 -9.17
N LEU A 544 -5.02 -3.96 -8.46
CA LEU A 544 -6.08 -4.82 -7.95
C LEU A 544 -6.90 -5.40 -9.10
N ILE A 545 -7.29 -4.58 -10.07
CA ILE A 545 -7.99 -5.01 -11.29
C ILE A 545 -7.08 -5.93 -12.11
N ALA A 546 -5.79 -5.61 -12.24
CA ALA A 546 -4.82 -6.42 -12.95
C ALA A 546 -4.66 -7.82 -12.31
N THR A 547 -4.50 -7.87 -10.98
CA THR A 547 -4.38 -9.13 -10.23
C THR A 547 -5.61 -10.02 -10.43
N GLY A 548 -6.80 -9.45 -10.26
CA GLY A 548 -8.06 -10.16 -10.43
C GLY A 548 -8.23 -10.72 -11.84
N SER A 549 -7.88 -9.92 -12.85
CA SER A 549 -7.99 -10.33 -14.25
C SER A 549 -7.01 -11.43 -14.64
N ILE A 550 -5.76 -11.35 -14.16
CA ILE A 550 -4.77 -12.42 -14.39
C ILE A 550 -5.27 -13.73 -13.78
N LEU A 551 -5.71 -13.69 -12.53
CA LEU A 551 -6.28 -14.85 -11.85
C LEU A 551 -7.48 -15.44 -12.62
N TYR A 552 -8.40 -14.58 -13.06
CA TYR A 552 -9.57 -14.98 -13.83
C TYR A 552 -9.19 -15.67 -15.13
N PHE A 553 -8.38 -15.01 -15.98
CA PHE A 553 -8.00 -15.55 -17.30
C PHE A 553 -7.15 -16.81 -17.19
N GLN A 554 -6.24 -16.87 -16.24
CA GLN A 554 -5.41 -18.03 -16.02
C GLN A 554 -6.26 -19.26 -15.69
N ASN A 555 -7.20 -19.13 -14.76
CA ASN A 555 -8.05 -20.26 -14.36
C ASN A 555 -9.02 -20.67 -15.48
N ILE A 556 -9.63 -19.72 -16.17
CA ILE A 556 -10.46 -20.03 -17.36
C ILE A 556 -9.65 -20.79 -18.41
N SER A 557 -8.44 -20.33 -18.69
CA SER A 557 -7.56 -20.98 -19.64
C SER A 557 -7.23 -22.42 -19.24
N PHE A 558 -6.98 -22.66 -17.97
CA PHE A 558 -6.72 -24.02 -17.46
C PHE A 558 -7.95 -24.92 -17.58
N VAL A 559 -9.12 -24.44 -17.19
CA VAL A 559 -10.35 -25.24 -17.28
C VAL A 559 -10.73 -25.52 -18.73
N THR A 560 -10.53 -24.54 -19.61
CA THR A 560 -10.77 -24.74 -21.07
C THR A 560 -9.82 -25.80 -21.67
N TYR A 561 -8.55 -25.80 -21.21
CA TYR A 561 -7.57 -26.82 -21.61
C TYR A 561 -7.95 -28.22 -21.10
N ASP A 562 -8.51 -28.30 -19.89
CA ASP A 562 -8.89 -29.53 -19.21
C ASP A 562 -10.26 -30.06 -19.64
N LYS A 563 -11.01 -29.33 -20.47
CA LYS A 563 -12.36 -29.73 -20.90
C LYS A 563 -12.43 -31.14 -21.47
N PRO A 564 -11.52 -31.61 -22.38
CA PRO A 564 -11.54 -32.98 -22.88
C PRO A 564 -11.39 -34.02 -21.75
N ASP A 565 -10.58 -33.75 -20.72
CA ASP A 565 -10.43 -34.66 -19.59
C ASP A 565 -11.73 -34.77 -18.78
N TYR A 566 -12.46 -33.66 -18.62
CA TYR A 566 -13.77 -33.67 -17.94
C TYR A 566 -14.83 -34.43 -18.75
N GLU A 567 -14.81 -34.34 -20.08
CA GLU A 567 -15.68 -35.12 -20.95
C GLU A 567 -15.40 -36.63 -20.84
N ILE A 568 -14.11 -37.03 -20.77
CA ILE A 568 -13.73 -38.43 -20.52
C ILE A 568 -14.23 -38.89 -19.12
N MET A 569 -14.07 -38.08 -18.10
CA MET A 569 -14.56 -38.38 -16.74
C MET A 569 -16.08 -38.60 -16.72
N LEU A 570 -16.85 -37.78 -17.45
CA LEU A 570 -18.30 -37.96 -17.60
C LEU A 570 -18.64 -39.32 -18.25
N LYS A 571 -17.91 -39.67 -19.32
CA LYS A 571 -18.06 -40.98 -19.99
C LYS A 571 -17.68 -42.17 -19.08
N MET A 572 -16.81 -41.96 -18.11
CA MET A 572 -16.42 -42.95 -17.09
C MET A 572 -17.41 -43.03 -15.91
N GLY A 573 -18.53 -42.28 -15.95
CA GLY A 573 -19.57 -42.33 -14.92
C GLY A 573 -19.41 -41.32 -13.75
N TYR A 574 -18.48 -40.35 -13.87
CA TYR A 574 -18.39 -39.27 -12.89
C TYR A 574 -19.59 -38.33 -13.01
N SER A 575 -20.20 -37.99 -11.87
CA SER A 575 -21.32 -37.04 -11.86
C SER A 575 -20.86 -35.59 -12.09
N HIS A 576 -21.75 -34.75 -12.62
CA HIS A 576 -21.51 -33.31 -12.76
C HIS A 576 -21.11 -32.64 -11.44
N THR A 577 -21.63 -33.12 -10.31
CA THR A 577 -21.30 -32.61 -8.98
C THR A 577 -19.84 -32.93 -8.59
N MET A 578 -19.36 -34.12 -8.94
CA MET A 578 -17.94 -34.51 -8.71
C MET A 578 -17.00 -33.65 -9.55
N ILE A 579 -17.32 -33.40 -10.83
CA ILE A 579 -16.53 -32.53 -11.69
C ILE A 579 -16.50 -31.10 -11.13
N LYS A 580 -17.64 -30.53 -10.70
CA LYS A 580 -17.69 -29.23 -10.04
C LYS A 580 -16.79 -29.18 -8.80
N LYS A 581 -16.76 -30.23 -7.97
CA LYS A 581 -15.87 -30.32 -6.80
C LYS A 581 -14.39 -30.35 -7.22
N CYS A 582 -14.02 -31.07 -8.28
CA CYS A 582 -12.65 -31.10 -8.81
C CYS A 582 -12.22 -29.72 -9.32
N VAL A 583 -13.04 -29.07 -10.17
CA VAL A 583 -12.80 -27.73 -10.68
C VAL A 583 -12.66 -26.70 -9.54
N ARG A 584 -13.55 -26.75 -8.54
CA ARG A 584 -13.51 -25.88 -7.37
C ARG A 584 -12.19 -26.01 -6.63
N ARG A 585 -11.74 -27.23 -6.30
CA ARG A 585 -10.47 -27.46 -5.59
C ARG A 585 -9.27 -27.00 -6.39
N GLN A 586 -9.30 -27.21 -7.72
CA GLN A 586 -8.24 -26.71 -8.60
C GLN A 586 -8.14 -25.19 -8.53
N ILE A 587 -9.25 -24.46 -8.68
CA ILE A 587 -9.29 -23.00 -8.61
C ILE A 587 -8.83 -22.52 -7.22
N GLN A 588 -9.29 -23.20 -6.15
CA GLN A 588 -8.89 -22.85 -4.78
C GLN A 588 -7.37 -22.85 -4.61
N ILE A 589 -6.66 -23.84 -5.13
CA ILE A 589 -5.19 -23.89 -5.02
C ILE A 589 -4.55 -22.66 -5.69
N TYR A 590 -5.01 -22.27 -6.88
CA TYR A 590 -4.48 -21.13 -7.61
C TYR A 590 -4.86 -19.76 -7.01
N TYR A 591 -5.89 -19.71 -6.15
CA TYR A 591 -6.26 -18.50 -5.41
C TYR A 591 -5.61 -18.43 -4.03
N VAL A 592 -5.64 -19.54 -3.27
CA VAL A 592 -5.17 -19.56 -1.89
C VAL A 592 -3.65 -19.41 -1.78
N ILE A 593 -2.87 -20.10 -2.63
CA ILE A 593 -1.41 -20.05 -2.57
C ILE A 593 -0.87 -18.62 -2.79
N PRO A 594 -1.23 -17.91 -3.88
CA PRO A 594 -0.78 -16.53 -4.07
C PRO A 594 -1.29 -15.58 -2.99
N TYR A 595 -2.51 -15.78 -2.50
CA TYR A 595 -3.07 -14.95 -1.45
C TYR A 595 -2.31 -15.08 -0.13
N VAL A 596 -2.10 -16.29 0.36
CA VAL A 596 -1.46 -16.52 1.66
C VAL A 596 0.00 -16.05 1.65
N ILE A 597 0.75 -16.42 0.60
CA ILE A 597 2.16 -16.01 0.50
C ILE A 597 2.27 -14.51 0.24
N GLY A 598 1.41 -13.97 -0.64
CA GLY A 598 1.36 -12.54 -0.92
C GLY A 598 0.99 -11.70 0.30
N LEU A 599 0.00 -12.15 1.09
CA LEU A 599 -0.35 -11.53 2.38
C LEU A 599 0.83 -11.52 3.35
N LEU A 600 1.54 -12.66 3.46
CA LEU A 600 2.70 -12.75 4.33
C LEU A 600 3.80 -11.74 3.91
N HIS A 601 4.13 -11.70 2.61
CA HIS A 601 5.10 -10.73 2.09
C HIS A 601 4.67 -9.28 2.35
N SER A 602 3.38 -8.96 2.16
CA SER A 602 2.86 -7.61 2.34
C SER A 602 2.89 -7.15 3.80
N ILE A 603 2.65 -8.05 4.76
CA ILE A 603 2.75 -7.72 6.19
C ILE A 603 4.17 -7.27 6.54
N PHE A 604 5.19 -8.04 6.12
CA PHE A 604 6.58 -7.66 6.37
C PHE A 604 6.97 -6.35 5.65
N ALA A 605 6.48 -6.14 4.42
CA ALA A 605 6.69 -4.88 3.70
C ALA A 605 6.05 -3.69 4.41
N MET A 606 4.85 -3.84 4.98
CA MET A 606 4.18 -2.79 5.75
C MET A 606 4.87 -2.51 7.09
N ILE A 607 5.43 -3.52 7.75
CA ILE A 607 6.26 -3.33 8.95
C ILE A 607 7.50 -2.51 8.61
N CYS A 608 8.21 -2.86 7.53
CA CYS A 608 9.34 -2.06 7.05
C CYS A 608 8.94 -0.62 6.73
N TYR A 609 7.82 -0.44 6.03
CA TYR A 609 7.31 0.89 5.68
C TYR A 609 7.05 1.74 6.92
N LYS A 610 6.33 1.20 7.92
CA LYS A 610 6.05 1.89 9.20
C LYS A 610 7.35 2.29 9.90
N SER A 611 8.26 1.33 10.07
CA SER A 611 9.46 1.55 10.86
C SER A 611 10.52 2.41 10.18
N ALA A 612 10.50 2.48 8.82
CA ALA A 612 11.46 3.27 8.06
C ALA A 612 11.01 4.72 7.82
N LEU A 613 9.70 4.95 7.68
CA LEU A 613 9.16 6.21 7.16
C LEU A 613 8.16 6.90 8.10
N MET A 614 7.81 6.27 9.21
CA MET A 614 6.87 6.83 10.18
C MET A 614 7.50 6.85 11.56
N ASP A 615 7.57 8.05 12.14
CA ASP A 615 7.96 8.23 13.53
C ASP A 615 6.94 7.54 14.45
N ASP A 616 7.43 7.00 15.57
CA ASP A 616 6.55 6.39 16.56
C ASP A 616 5.98 7.44 17.50
N LEU A 617 5.05 8.24 16.97
CA LEU A 617 4.43 9.32 17.75
C LEU A 617 3.31 8.86 18.68
N LEU A 618 2.62 7.77 18.33
CA LEU A 618 1.38 7.38 19.03
C LEU A 618 1.60 6.33 20.12
N GLY A 619 2.74 5.63 20.12
CA GLY A 619 3.07 4.62 21.14
C GLY A 619 2.08 3.44 21.25
N ARG A 620 1.09 3.38 20.37
CA ARG A 620 0.02 2.36 20.38
C ARG A 620 0.10 1.49 19.14
N ASN A 621 0.35 0.20 19.32
CA ASN A 621 0.33 -0.76 18.22
C ASN A 621 -1.02 -0.80 17.50
N SER A 622 -2.13 -0.55 18.20
CA SER A 622 -3.47 -0.51 17.60
C SER A 622 -3.63 0.56 16.52
N ALA A 623 -2.95 1.69 16.64
CA ALA A 623 -2.98 2.76 15.64
C ALA A 623 -2.36 2.34 14.30
N VAL A 624 -1.48 1.34 14.30
CA VAL A 624 -0.85 0.76 13.11
C VAL A 624 -1.61 -0.47 12.63
N VAL A 625 -2.02 -1.33 13.56
CA VAL A 625 -2.66 -2.62 13.23
C VAL A 625 -4.06 -2.41 12.64
N ALA A 626 -4.85 -1.47 13.15
CA ALA A 626 -6.22 -1.24 12.69
C ALA A 626 -6.30 -0.85 11.19
N PRO A 627 -5.54 0.13 10.67
CA PRO A 627 -5.57 0.47 9.25
C PRO A 627 -5.03 -0.66 8.36
N ILE A 628 -4.05 -1.42 8.81
CA ILE A 628 -3.54 -2.60 8.08
C ILE A 628 -4.62 -3.67 7.98
N LEU A 629 -5.31 -3.99 9.08
CA LEU A 629 -6.41 -4.96 9.07
C LEU A 629 -7.55 -4.51 8.15
N LEU A 630 -7.89 -3.22 8.16
CA LEU A 630 -8.89 -2.65 7.26
C LEU A 630 -8.49 -2.84 5.79
N ALA A 631 -7.24 -2.51 5.44
CA ALA A 631 -6.73 -2.69 4.08
C ALA A 631 -6.78 -4.18 3.66
N VAL A 632 -6.33 -5.08 4.53
CA VAL A 632 -6.38 -6.54 4.28
C VAL A 632 -7.82 -7.01 4.13
N ALA A 633 -8.76 -6.52 4.93
CA ALA A 633 -10.17 -6.90 4.86
C ALA A 633 -10.79 -6.46 3.52
N ILE A 634 -10.59 -5.21 3.12
CA ILE A 634 -11.10 -4.68 1.83
C ILE A 634 -10.52 -5.48 0.66
N PHE A 635 -9.19 -5.69 0.65
CA PHE A 635 -8.53 -6.49 -0.39
C PHE A 635 -9.09 -7.91 -0.44
N SER A 636 -9.29 -8.54 0.72
CA SER A 636 -9.82 -9.91 0.82
C SER A 636 -11.23 -10.03 0.26
N ILE A 637 -12.10 -9.06 0.54
CA ILE A 637 -13.48 -9.02 0.01
C ILE A 637 -13.43 -8.99 -1.52
N ILE A 638 -12.62 -8.11 -2.11
CA ILE A 638 -12.49 -7.99 -3.56
C ILE A 638 -11.90 -9.28 -4.16
N TYR A 639 -10.90 -9.85 -3.50
CA TYR A 639 -10.27 -11.10 -3.92
C TYR A 639 -11.25 -12.28 -3.93
N VAL A 640 -12.14 -12.36 -2.92
CA VAL A 640 -13.22 -13.35 -2.84
C VAL A 640 -14.26 -13.13 -3.95
N ILE A 641 -14.60 -11.89 -4.28
CA ILE A 641 -15.50 -11.58 -5.41
C ILE A 641 -14.91 -12.14 -6.71
N TYR A 642 -13.63 -11.87 -7.00
CA TYR A 642 -12.95 -12.43 -8.16
C TYR A 642 -12.93 -13.96 -8.17
N TYR A 643 -12.72 -14.59 -7.02
CA TYR A 643 -12.79 -16.04 -6.86
C TYR A 643 -14.17 -16.58 -7.23
N GLN A 644 -15.26 -15.96 -6.75
CA GLN A 644 -16.64 -16.40 -7.04
C GLN A 644 -16.99 -16.25 -8.51
N LEU A 645 -16.60 -15.13 -9.14
CA LEU A 645 -16.78 -14.89 -10.58
C LEU A 645 -16.03 -15.93 -11.41
N THR A 646 -14.76 -16.18 -11.08
CA THR A 646 -13.94 -17.19 -11.76
C THR A 646 -14.54 -18.58 -11.61
N LYS A 647 -14.93 -18.97 -10.42
CA LYS A 647 -15.56 -20.26 -10.13
C LYS A 647 -16.82 -20.48 -10.98
N ARG A 648 -17.70 -19.47 -11.05
CA ARG A 648 -18.94 -19.54 -11.84
C ARG A 648 -18.64 -19.73 -13.33
N SER A 649 -17.73 -18.93 -13.88
CA SER A 649 -17.34 -19.02 -15.28
C SER A 649 -16.67 -20.36 -15.62
N CYS A 650 -15.79 -20.86 -14.75
CA CYS A 650 -15.12 -22.15 -14.93
C CYS A 650 -16.11 -23.33 -14.89
N TYR A 651 -17.16 -23.28 -14.06
CA TYR A 651 -18.20 -24.31 -14.04
C TYR A 651 -18.96 -24.37 -15.37
N ILE A 652 -19.30 -23.22 -15.94
CA ILE A 652 -20.01 -23.16 -17.22
C ILE A 652 -19.14 -23.79 -18.31
N ILE A 653 -17.83 -23.52 -18.32
CA ILE A 653 -16.91 -24.06 -19.36
C ILE A 653 -16.69 -25.57 -19.19
N ALA A 654 -16.56 -26.04 -17.95
CA ALA A 654 -16.27 -27.45 -17.67
C ALA A 654 -17.44 -28.38 -17.95
N LEU A 655 -18.68 -27.87 -17.95
CA LEU A 655 -19.91 -28.69 -18.08
C LEU A 655 -20.66 -28.47 -19.41
N LYS A 656 -20.30 -27.44 -20.18
CA LYS A 656 -20.72 -27.28 -21.58
C LYS A 656 -19.86 -28.13 -22.53
#